data_bdaa1b00bbbd08382c061afa3f635604
#
_entry.id   bdaa1b00bbbd08382c061afa3f635604
#
_cell.length_a   1.000
_cell.length_b   1.000
_cell.length_c   1.000
_cell.angle_alpha   90.00
_cell.angle_beta   90.00
_cell.angle_gamma   90.00
#
_symmetry.space_group_name_H-M   'P 1'
#
loop_
_entity.id
_entity.type
_entity.pdbx_description
1 polymer ?
#
loop_
_entity_poly.entity_id
_entity_poly.type
_entity_poly.pdbx_seq_one_letter_code
_entity_poly.pdbx_strand_id
1 'polypeptide(L)'
;MRYSASLVIVALFGFFLYHNLQPKPVNTSKEGLVLESILSTVQAVHLDPKPIDDTFSETLFDDFIKKLDPSKIFLTKKEFEDLQKSKFLIDDQVNARTFEFFEKSILLSEKSISRAKKIFEEEINKPFDFSKNETIETDREKRQYAKDESELRKLWMQELKFDILQTWTSKKSAKEKNEKKEEIKTDEELKTQAVTDVKKRFENYFKRLGELRRSDRMEFYLSSVSNYFDPHTDYFSPKEKQDFDINMGGQLEGIGARLQAEGEYTKVSSVVVGGPAWKTKKLEDNDIILKVTQKGGETVDIAGMRLDDVVQLVRGKKGTVVILTVKKKDNSVVDIEIERDKVQLEDGKAKSVMLNIPGTLKNIGYINLPKFYSSFELEGGNSCAFDVLTEINKLKEEDVNGIILDLRNNSGGSLNDVVDMTGFFIEEGPIVQVKGREDNPYLHLDKDKSVEYDGPLVIMVNQFSASASEIIAAALQDYNRAIIVGTPTFGKGTVQRFFDLDRAVRGYDDMKPLGNVKMTVQKFYRVDGGSTQLKGVIPDITLPDLYTYIDVGEKEYKNAMTWTEIKPVKYSQNVAQITQKKALAEKSKERISKHPQFLLIEESAVKIKEEKDKTTVPLNSVSYTSMKEQKESDNKKFDIVMKDDIANLVISNLNTDLEKINMDEKNKALNEEFLKDLRKDIYLEEVLYIMKDMIGLEKSFTTQQKKIAEAK
;
A
#
# COMPACT_ATOMS: atom_id res chain seq x y z
N MET A 1 9.19 -25.98 21.42
CA MET A 1 8.59 -24.74 21.93
C MET A 1 9.26 -24.12 23.18
N ARG A 2 9.93 -24.86 24.07
CA ARG A 2 10.51 -24.23 25.28
C ARG A 2 11.91 -23.61 25.14
N TYR A 3 12.69 -23.96 24.09
CA TYR A 3 14.09 -23.50 23.99
C TYR A 3 14.27 -22.24 23.13
N SER A 4 13.42 -21.97 22.13
CA SER A 4 13.49 -20.74 21.32
C SER A 4 12.98 -19.49 22.06
N ALA A 5 12.00 -19.68 22.97
CA ALA A 5 11.56 -18.61 23.87
C ALA A 5 12.64 -18.24 24.89
N SER A 6 13.45 -19.22 25.34
CA SER A 6 14.51 -18.98 26.31
C SER A 6 15.69 -18.19 25.76
N LEU A 7 16.07 -18.37 24.48
CA LEU A 7 17.18 -17.61 23.85
C LEU A 7 16.79 -16.16 23.58
N VAL A 8 15.56 -15.90 23.14
CA VAL A 8 15.04 -14.52 22.98
C VAL A 8 14.92 -13.83 24.35
N ILE A 9 14.54 -14.56 25.39
CA ILE A 9 14.49 -14.03 26.77
C ILE A 9 15.91 -13.75 27.31
N VAL A 10 16.90 -14.56 26.98
CA VAL A 10 18.31 -14.34 27.42
C VAL A 10 18.93 -13.17 26.65
N ALA A 11 18.67 -13.03 25.35
CA ALA A 11 19.13 -11.86 24.57
C ALA A 11 18.45 -10.57 25.03
N LEU A 12 17.14 -10.62 25.30
CA LEU A 12 16.40 -9.50 25.90
C LEU A 12 16.88 -9.21 27.35
N PHE A 13 17.27 -10.22 28.11
CA PHE A 13 17.77 -10.04 29.48
C PHE A 13 19.21 -9.51 29.47
N GLY A 14 20.06 -9.96 28.54
CA GLY A 14 21.40 -9.41 28.32
C GLY A 14 21.37 -7.96 27.85
N PHE A 15 20.51 -7.62 26.92
CA PHE A 15 20.23 -6.26 26.49
C PHE A 15 19.70 -5.39 27.64
N PHE A 16 18.81 -5.93 28.44
CA PHE A 16 18.24 -5.29 29.60
C PHE A 16 19.28 -5.01 30.72
N LEU A 17 20.21 -5.91 30.92
CA LEU A 17 21.33 -5.72 31.86
C LEU A 17 22.36 -4.72 31.37
N TYR A 18 22.71 -4.77 30.07
CA TYR A 18 23.66 -3.82 29.47
C TYR A 18 23.14 -2.38 29.52
N HIS A 19 21.86 -2.17 29.20
CA HIS A 19 21.24 -0.82 29.20
C HIS A 19 21.05 -0.25 30.63
N ASN A 20 20.88 -1.10 31.62
CA ASN A 20 20.72 -0.65 33.01
C ASN A 20 22.05 -0.34 33.74
N LEU A 21 23.19 -0.74 33.14
CA LEU A 21 24.53 -0.44 33.66
C LEU A 21 25.08 0.88 33.09
N GLN A 22 24.41 1.49 32.10
CA GLN A 22 24.82 2.80 31.57
C GLN A 22 24.35 3.93 32.48
N PRO A 23 25.22 4.92 32.79
CA PRO A 23 24.81 6.10 33.53
C PRO A 23 23.71 6.85 32.76
N LYS A 24 22.63 7.25 33.42
CA LYS A 24 21.58 8.06 32.81
C LYS A 24 22.18 9.35 32.26
N PRO A 25 22.00 9.69 30.97
CA PRO A 25 22.49 10.95 30.45
C PRO A 25 21.80 12.12 31.16
N VAL A 26 22.58 13.06 31.61
CA VAL A 26 22.13 14.30 32.22
C VAL A 26 21.56 15.19 31.13
N ASN A 27 20.27 15.37 31.02
CA ASN A 27 19.53 16.11 29.98
C ASN A 27 19.11 15.32 28.73
N THR A 28 18.44 14.21 28.87
CA THR A 28 17.91 13.47 27.71
C THR A 28 16.53 14.05 27.33
N SER A 29 16.42 14.62 26.14
CA SER A 29 15.11 14.95 25.55
C SER A 29 14.34 13.68 25.19
N LYS A 30 13.01 13.76 25.03
CA LYS A 30 12.20 12.62 24.57
C LYS A 30 12.72 12.09 23.24
N GLU A 31 13.05 12.95 22.29
CA GLU A 31 13.60 12.59 20.98
C GLU A 31 14.96 11.91 21.09
N GLY A 32 15.86 12.39 21.98
CA GLY A 32 17.14 11.73 22.23
C GLY A 32 16.97 10.32 22.80
N LEU A 33 15.98 10.14 23.68
CA LEU A 33 15.65 8.85 24.24
C LEU A 33 15.07 7.89 23.19
N VAL A 34 14.20 8.38 22.30
CA VAL A 34 13.66 7.60 21.16
C VAL A 34 14.78 7.18 20.23
N LEU A 35 15.67 8.12 19.84
CA LEU A 35 16.80 7.84 18.97
C LEU A 35 17.74 6.78 19.56
N GLU A 36 18.09 6.90 20.84
CA GLU A 36 18.90 5.90 21.54
C GLU A 36 18.23 4.53 21.55
N SER A 37 16.93 4.51 21.83
CA SER A 37 16.15 3.26 21.87
C SER A 37 16.08 2.58 20.50
N ILE A 38 15.92 3.35 19.42
CA ILE A 38 15.97 2.84 18.05
C ILE A 38 17.34 2.21 17.77
N LEU A 39 18.41 2.97 17.96
CA LEU A 39 19.76 2.52 17.61
C LEU A 39 20.20 1.30 18.44
N SER A 40 19.91 1.29 19.74
CA SER A 40 20.23 0.15 20.61
C SER A 40 19.44 -1.10 20.22
N THR A 41 18.15 -0.95 19.86
CA THR A 41 17.33 -2.04 19.37
C THR A 41 17.83 -2.58 18.03
N VAL A 42 18.24 -1.69 17.11
CA VAL A 42 18.86 -2.08 15.82
C VAL A 42 20.12 -2.91 16.05
N GLN A 43 21.03 -2.44 16.89
CA GLN A 43 22.25 -3.19 17.18
C GLN A 43 22.00 -4.57 17.77
N ALA A 44 20.99 -4.68 18.63
CA ALA A 44 20.64 -5.93 19.30
C ALA A 44 20.00 -6.96 18.37
N VAL A 45 19.04 -6.54 17.52
CA VAL A 45 18.13 -7.51 16.87
C VAL A 45 17.95 -7.34 15.36
N HIS A 46 18.46 -6.24 14.77
CA HIS A 46 18.38 -6.06 13.30
C HIS A 46 19.17 -7.15 12.58
N LEU A 47 18.66 -7.65 11.47
CA LEU A 47 19.29 -8.75 10.72
C LEU A 47 20.70 -8.41 10.24
N ASP A 48 20.93 -7.17 9.78
CA ASP A 48 22.19 -6.67 9.25
C ASP A 48 22.42 -5.21 9.70
N PRO A 49 22.84 -4.99 10.98
CA PRO A 49 23.07 -3.65 11.49
C PRO A 49 24.31 -3.05 10.86
N LYS A 50 24.11 -1.96 10.13
CA LYS A 50 25.18 -1.20 9.50
C LYS A 50 25.82 -0.24 10.51
N PRO A 51 27.09 0.16 10.32
CA PRO A 51 27.73 1.15 11.18
C PRO A 51 27.10 2.54 11.02
N ILE A 52 27.19 3.34 12.07
CA ILE A 52 26.82 4.77 12.07
C ILE A 52 28.12 5.56 11.82
N ASP A 53 28.36 5.90 10.59
CA ASP A 53 29.56 6.54 10.06
C ASP A 53 29.23 7.60 8.99
N ASP A 54 30.22 8.11 8.28
CA ASP A 54 30.04 9.08 7.19
C ASP A 54 29.07 8.59 6.10
N THR A 55 29.01 7.27 5.84
CA THR A 55 28.06 6.69 4.87
C THR A 55 26.61 6.80 5.38
N PHE A 56 26.42 6.58 6.67
CA PHE A 56 25.14 6.84 7.33
C PHE A 56 24.76 8.32 7.20
N SER A 57 25.70 9.22 7.53
CA SER A 57 25.49 10.66 7.47
C SER A 57 25.07 11.12 6.08
N GLU A 58 25.77 10.66 5.04
CA GLU A 58 25.48 10.98 3.64
C GLU A 58 24.09 10.49 3.23
N THR A 59 23.78 9.23 3.53
CA THR A 59 22.48 8.61 3.18
C THR A 59 21.32 9.30 3.87
N LEU A 60 21.47 9.58 5.18
CA LEU A 60 20.43 10.27 5.95
C LEU A 60 20.24 11.71 5.47
N PHE A 61 21.33 12.44 5.19
CA PHE A 61 21.25 13.77 4.62
C PHE A 61 20.43 13.79 3.34
N ASP A 62 20.77 12.93 2.39
CA ASP A 62 20.11 12.88 1.08
C ASP A 62 18.63 12.51 1.20
N ASP A 63 18.29 11.52 2.04
CA ASP A 63 16.90 11.09 2.27
C ASP A 63 16.08 12.18 2.98
N PHE A 64 16.62 12.79 4.04
CA PHE A 64 15.90 13.79 4.81
C PHE A 64 15.69 15.09 4.02
N ILE A 65 16.69 15.57 3.27
CA ILE A 65 16.52 16.75 2.40
C ILE A 65 15.50 16.48 1.30
N LYS A 66 15.47 15.27 0.75
CA LYS A 66 14.44 14.86 -0.23
C LYS A 66 13.04 14.87 0.37
N LYS A 67 12.87 14.55 1.65
CA LYS A 67 11.59 14.64 2.37
C LYS A 67 11.18 16.09 2.63
N LEU A 68 12.15 16.99 2.89
CA LEU A 68 11.88 18.41 3.15
C LEU A 68 11.56 19.21 1.87
N ASP A 69 12.22 18.94 0.77
CA ASP A 69 12.02 19.63 -0.52
C ASP A 69 12.06 18.64 -1.69
N PRO A 70 11.03 17.76 -1.80
CA PRO A 70 11.03 16.68 -2.78
C PRO A 70 10.99 17.18 -4.24
N SER A 71 10.56 18.42 -4.46
CA SER A 71 10.41 19.03 -5.79
C SER A 71 11.48 20.06 -6.10
N LYS A 72 12.41 20.33 -5.16
CA LYS A 72 13.46 21.35 -5.26
C LYS A 72 12.92 22.74 -5.63
N ILE A 73 11.77 23.10 -5.00
CA ILE A 73 11.06 24.37 -5.24
C ILE A 73 11.06 25.31 -4.03
N PHE A 74 11.66 24.91 -2.92
CA PHE A 74 11.72 25.70 -1.69
C PHE A 74 13.11 26.25 -1.45
N LEU A 75 14.14 25.39 -1.46
CA LEU A 75 15.51 25.77 -1.18
C LEU A 75 16.19 26.37 -2.41
N THR A 76 17.05 27.38 -2.16
CA THR A 76 18.03 27.84 -3.14
C THR A 76 19.27 26.95 -3.06
N LYS A 77 20.10 26.97 -4.13
CA LYS A 77 21.37 26.25 -4.18
C LYS A 77 22.30 26.64 -3.01
N LYS A 78 22.35 27.93 -2.67
CA LYS A 78 23.14 28.42 -1.53
C LYS A 78 22.66 27.84 -0.20
N GLU A 79 21.35 27.74 0.01
CA GLU A 79 20.77 27.17 1.23
C GLU A 79 21.03 25.67 1.31
N PHE A 80 20.90 24.96 0.20
CA PHE A 80 21.27 23.55 0.10
C PHE A 80 22.77 23.34 0.40
N GLU A 81 23.66 24.13 -0.20
CA GLU A 81 25.11 24.09 0.05
C GLU A 81 25.46 24.39 1.52
N ASP A 82 24.67 25.26 2.18
CA ASP A 82 24.86 25.53 3.61
C ASP A 82 24.45 24.34 4.49
N LEU A 83 23.40 23.61 4.13
CA LEU A 83 23.06 22.35 4.79
C LEU A 83 24.09 21.26 4.53
N GLN A 84 24.66 21.20 3.33
CA GLN A 84 25.71 20.23 2.97
C GLN A 84 26.96 20.31 3.87
N LYS A 85 27.24 21.44 4.51
CA LYS A 85 28.34 21.55 5.47
C LYS A 85 28.17 20.64 6.69
N SER A 86 26.94 20.23 6.98
CA SER A 86 26.64 19.30 8.07
C SER A 86 26.55 17.83 7.61
N LYS A 87 26.74 17.55 6.30
CA LYS A 87 26.47 16.25 5.70
C LYS A 87 27.25 15.11 6.39
N PHE A 88 28.52 15.32 6.73
CA PHE A 88 29.38 14.33 7.37
C PHE A 88 29.53 14.53 8.90
N LEU A 89 28.60 15.24 9.53
CA LEU A 89 28.57 15.46 10.97
C LEU A 89 27.33 14.85 11.63
N ILE A 90 26.48 14.18 10.85
CA ILE A 90 25.19 13.70 11.35
C ILE A 90 25.36 12.46 12.21
N ASP A 91 26.28 11.57 11.86
CA ASP A 91 26.63 10.39 12.66
C ASP A 91 27.18 10.76 14.03
N ASP A 92 28.04 11.79 14.11
CA ASP A 92 28.54 12.34 15.36
C ASP A 92 27.39 12.87 16.25
N GLN A 93 26.46 13.63 15.64
CA GLN A 93 25.27 14.15 16.32
C GLN A 93 24.34 13.03 16.80
N VAL A 94 24.11 12.03 15.96
CA VAL A 94 23.29 10.87 16.29
C VAL A 94 23.93 10.06 17.44
N ASN A 95 25.24 9.84 17.40
CA ASN A 95 25.99 9.19 18.47
C ASN A 95 25.97 10.01 19.78
N ALA A 96 26.01 11.34 19.67
CA ALA A 96 25.92 12.25 20.81
C ALA A 96 24.46 12.53 21.26
N ARG A 97 23.46 12.04 20.53
CA ARG A 97 22.02 12.29 20.74
C ARG A 97 21.63 13.77 20.67
N THR A 98 22.28 14.48 19.73
CA THR A 98 22.00 15.88 19.44
C THR A 98 21.35 16.02 18.05
N PHE A 99 20.77 17.18 17.75
CA PHE A 99 19.92 17.36 16.58
C PHE A 99 20.22 18.66 15.81
N GLU A 100 21.48 19.12 15.82
CA GLU A 100 21.85 20.42 15.23
C GLU A 100 21.52 20.47 13.72
N PHE A 101 21.79 19.40 12.98
CA PHE A 101 21.43 19.30 11.56
C PHE A 101 19.91 19.37 11.38
N PHE A 102 19.15 18.60 12.17
CA PHE A 102 17.69 18.59 12.13
C PHE A 102 17.14 20.00 12.40
N GLU A 103 17.53 20.65 13.50
CA GLU A 103 17.05 21.99 13.87
C GLU A 103 17.37 23.02 12.79
N LYS A 104 18.61 23.00 12.26
CA LYS A 104 19.02 23.89 11.17
C LYS A 104 18.16 23.67 9.91
N SER A 105 17.91 22.41 9.54
CA SER A 105 17.14 22.08 8.36
C SER A 105 15.66 22.49 8.50
N ILE A 106 15.05 22.31 9.67
CA ILE A 106 13.68 22.70 9.92
C ILE A 106 13.52 24.22 9.87
N LEU A 107 14.39 24.94 10.56
CA LEU A 107 14.37 26.42 10.54
C LEU A 107 14.48 26.96 9.11
N LEU A 108 15.39 26.36 8.32
CA LEU A 108 15.58 26.76 6.92
C LEU A 108 14.37 26.37 6.05
N SER A 109 13.80 25.20 6.26
CA SER A 109 12.60 24.74 5.56
C SER A 109 11.42 25.67 5.83
N GLU A 110 11.17 26.07 7.07
CA GLU A 110 10.10 27.00 7.43
C GLU A 110 10.26 28.36 6.75
N LYS A 111 11.50 28.89 6.77
CA LYS A 111 11.83 30.14 6.08
C LYS A 111 11.61 30.02 4.57
N SER A 112 12.04 28.93 3.96
CA SER A 112 11.93 28.71 2.51
C SER A 112 10.49 28.49 2.08
N ILE A 113 9.67 27.78 2.86
CA ILE A 113 8.23 27.63 2.64
C ILE A 113 7.52 28.98 2.72
N SER A 114 7.84 29.81 3.74
CA SER A 114 7.28 31.15 3.89
C SER A 114 7.62 32.05 2.69
N ARG A 115 8.88 32.00 2.20
CA ARG A 115 9.32 32.70 0.98
C ARG A 115 8.57 32.21 -0.25
N ALA A 116 8.44 30.91 -0.43
CA ALA A 116 7.73 30.32 -1.56
C ALA A 116 6.24 30.70 -1.55
N LYS A 117 5.60 30.71 -0.38
CA LYS A 117 4.22 31.18 -0.23
C LYS A 117 4.08 32.63 -0.68
N LYS A 118 4.99 33.53 -0.27
CA LYS A 118 4.99 34.91 -0.72
C LYS A 118 5.16 35.03 -2.23
N ILE A 119 6.08 34.28 -2.83
CA ILE A 119 6.26 34.24 -4.29
C ILE A 119 4.95 33.80 -4.96
N PHE A 120 4.34 32.72 -4.48
CA PHE A 120 3.06 32.25 -5.00
C PHE A 120 1.96 33.33 -4.95
N GLU A 121 1.77 33.98 -3.78
CA GLU A 121 0.76 35.02 -3.58
C GLU A 121 0.96 36.24 -4.49
N GLU A 122 2.22 36.58 -4.81
CA GLU A 122 2.56 37.65 -5.74
C GLU A 122 2.38 37.29 -7.19
N GLU A 123 2.66 36.05 -7.58
CA GLU A 123 2.69 35.61 -8.98
C GLU A 123 1.35 35.08 -9.48
N ILE A 124 0.53 34.42 -8.64
CA ILE A 124 -0.71 33.78 -9.08
C ILE A 124 -1.76 34.76 -9.60
N ASN A 125 -1.70 36.01 -9.17
CA ASN A 125 -2.64 37.06 -9.58
C ASN A 125 -2.16 37.86 -10.83
N LYS A 126 -0.96 37.56 -11.36
CA LYS A 126 -0.43 38.16 -12.59
C LYS A 126 -0.95 37.42 -13.82
N PRO A 127 -1.06 38.11 -14.99
CA PRO A 127 -1.43 37.44 -16.23
C PRO A 127 -0.34 36.43 -16.65
N PHE A 128 -0.75 35.23 -17.01
CA PHE A 128 0.13 34.20 -17.54
C PHE A 128 0.13 34.22 -19.06
N ASP A 129 1.32 34.32 -19.66
CA ASP A 129 1.50 34.27 -21.12
C ASP A 129 1.85 32.83 -21.54
N PHE A 130 0.90 32.15 -22.18
CA PHE A 130 1.05 30.79 -22.71
C PHE A 130 1.47 30.72 -24.18
N SER A 131 1.85 31.84 -24.79
CA SER A 131 2.36 31.86 -26.16
C SER A 131 3.87 31.60 -26.26
N LYS A 132 4.60 31.77 -25.17
CA LYS A 132 6.06 31.64 -25.13
C LYS A 132 6.51 30.18 -25.20
N ASN A 133 7.60 29.94 -25.94
CA ASN A 133 8.26 28.63 -25.98
C ASN A 133 9.13 28.42 -24.74
N GLU A 134 8.48 28.12 -23.64
CA GLU A 134 9.11 27.76 -22.36
C GLU A 134 8.82 26.28 -22.08
N THR A 135 9.68 25.66 -21.30
CA THR A 135 9.53 24.27 -20.88
C THR A 135 9.74 24.14 -19.39
N ILE A 136 9.23 23.06 -18.78
CA ILE A 136 9.49 22.68 -17.39
C ILE A 136 10.01 21.25 -17.33
N GLU A 137 11.02 21.03 -16.47
CA GLU A 137 11.47 19.69 -16.11
C GLU A 137 10.54 19.13 -15.01
N THR A 138 9.87 18.01 -15.29
CA THR A 138 8.94 17.36 -14.36
C THR A 138 9.59 16.25 -13.54
N ASP A 139 10.74 15.75 -13.99
CA ASP A 139 11.55 14.81 -13.20
C ASP A 139 12.28 15.54 -12.08
N ARG A 140 11.82 15.32 -10.86
CA ARG A 140 12.37 15.96 -9.65
C ARG A 140 13.82 15.60 -9.38
N GLU A 141 14.26 14.41 -9.78
CA GLU A 141 15.67 13.99 -9.61
C GLU A 141 16.60 14.76 -10.55
N LYS A 142 16.17 15.02 -11.80
CA LYS A 142 16.94 15.80 -12.79
C LYS A 142 16.94 17.30 -12.49
N ARG A 143 15.95 17.78 -11.71
CA ARG A 143 15.84 19.20 -11.38
C ARG A 143 17.02 19.65 -10.51
N GLN A 144 17.53 20.84 -10.79
CA GLN A 144 18.54 21.51 -9.97
C GLN A 144 17.94 22.51 -9.03
N TYR A 145 18.57 22.77 -7.90
CA TYR A 145 18.18 23.87 -7.00
C TYR A 145 18.39 25.23 -7.69
N ALA A 146 17.42 26.11 -7.55
CA ALA A 146 17.49 27.47 -8.04
C ALA A 146 18.70 28.20 -7.43
N LYS A 147 19.45 28.94 -8.26
CA LYS A 147 20.69 29.62 -7.89
C LYS A 147 20.46 30.68 -6.80
N ASP A 148 19.37 31.40 -6.95
CA ASP A 148 18.97 32.51 -6.08
C ASP A 148 17.44 32.68 -6.09
N GLU A 149 16.91 33.67 -5.34
CA GLU A 149 15.48 33.93 -5.27
C GLU A 149 14.87 34.34 -6.61
N SER A 150 15.63 34.99 -7.48
CA SER A 150 15.14 35.37 -8.82
C SER A 150 14.87 34.15 -9.68
N GLU A 151 15.78 33.17 -9.68
CA GLU A 151 15.64 31.92 -10.39
C GLU A 151 14.55 31.03 -9.72
N LEU A 152 14.47 31.03 -8.40
CA LEU A 152 13.39 30.36 -7.67
C LEU A 152 12.02 30.91 -8.04
N ARG A 153 11.88 32.23 -8.17
CA ARG A 153 10.66 32.90 -8.64
C ARG A 153 10.29 32.47 -10.07
N LYS A 154 11.27 32.37 -10.96
CA LYS A 154 11.05 31.86 -12.33
C LYS A 154 10.55 30.41 -12.30
N LEU A 155 11.16 29.57 -11.46
CA LEU A 155 10.74 28.18 -11.30
C LEU A 155 9.29 28.09 -10.79
N TRP A 156 8.92 28.91 -9.78
CA TRP A 156 7.54 28.99 -9.30
C TRP A 156 6.57 29.46 -10.37
N MET A 157 6.97 30.44 -11.21
CA MET A 157 6.17 30.85 -12.38
C MET A 157 5.93 29.70 -13.35
N GLN A 158 6.95 28.88 -13.62
CA GLN A 158 6.83 27.70 -14.49
C GLN A 158 5.91 26.63 -13.87
N GLU A 159 6.04 26.36 -12.55
CA GLU A 159 5.13 25.46 -11.83
C GLU A 159 3.67 25.92 -11.94
N LEU A 160 3.41 27.19 -11.64
CA LEU A 160 2.07 27.74 -11.74
C LEU A 160 1.52 27.69 -13.18
N LYS A 161 2.35 28.05 -14.17
CA LYS A 161 1.97 27.92 -15.59
C LYS A 161 1.61 26.48 -15.95
N PHE A 162 2.42 25.52 -15.52
CA PHE A 162 2.18 24.11 -15.79
C PHE A 162 0.85 23.64 -15.18
N ASP A 163 0.62 23.95 -13.91
CA ASP A 163 -0.61 23.57 -13.19
C ASP A 163 -1.87 24.24 -13.80
N ILE A 164 -1.78 25.51 -14.16
CA ILE A 164 -2.88 26.22 -14.83
C ILE A 164 -3.15 25.62 -16.20
N LEU A 165 -2.11 25.35 -17.00
CA LEU A 165 -2.22 24.79 -18.33
C LEU A 165 -2.86 23.39 -18.30
N GLN A 166 -2.43 22.56 -17.35
CA GLN A 166 -2.99 21.23 -17.11
C GLN A 166 -4.48 21.31 -16.73
N THR A 167 -4.83 22.20 -15.81
CA THR A 167 -6.21 22.39 -15.35
C THR A 167 -7.10 22.95 -16.44
N TRP A 168 -6.63 23.96 -17.18
CA TRP A 168 -7.36 24.59 -18.27
C TRP A 168 -7.65 23.62 -19.42
N THR A 169 -6.63 22.89 -19.90
CA THR A 169 -6.81 21.89 -20.95
C THR A 169 -7.71 20.74 -20.52
N SER A 170 -7.67 20.33 -19.24
CA SER A 170 -8.60 19.32 -18.72
C SER A 170 -10.04 19.79 -18.72
N LYS A 171 -10.30 21.07 -18.39
CA LYS A 171 -11.63 21.67 -18.48
C LYS A 171 -12.13 21.77 -19.93
N LYS A 172 -11.23 22.06 -20.89
CA LYS A 172 -11.58 22.05 -22.32
C LYS A 172 -12.01 20.67 -22.79
N SER A 173 -11.21 19.66 -22.51
CA SER A 173 -11.55 18.26 -22.86
C SER A 173 -12.84 17.78 -22.21
N ALA A 174 -13.11 18.16 -20.95
CA ALA A 174 -14.35 17.82 -20.25
C ALA A 174 -15.59 18.50 -20.89
N LYS A 175 -15.44 19.76 -21.34
CA LYS A 175 -16.48 20.49 -22.06
C LYS A 175 -16.85 19.82 -23.40
N GLU A 176 -15.83 19.40 -24.17
CA GLU A 176 -16.03 18.73 -25.46
C GLU A 176 -16.74 17.37 -25.32
N LYS A 177 -16.55 16.67 -24.19
CA LYS A 177 -17.19 15.38 -23.89
C LYS A 177 -18.63 15.51 -23.35
N ASN A 178 -19.01 16.66 -22.77
CA ASN A 178 -20.35 16.90 -22.22
C ASN A 178 -21.25 17.56 -23.25
N GLU A 179 -22.00 16.77 -24.04
CA GLU A 179 -23.04 17.22 -24.96
C GLU A 179 -24.32 17.78 -24.27
N LYS A 180 -24.40 17.73 -22.93
CA LYS A 180 -25.56 18.25 -22.17
C LYS A 180 -25.39 19.74 -21.92
N LYS A 181 -26.37 20.50 -22.43
CA LYS A 181 -26.61 21.95 -22.33
C LYS A 181 -26.42 22.55 -20.91
N GLU A 182 -25.19 22.70 -20.45
CA GLU A 182 -24.83 23.70 -19.45
C GLU A 182 -24.16 24.87 -20.18
N GLU A 183 -24.29 26.09 -19.64
CA GLU A 183 -23.80 27.35 -20.22
C GLU A 183 -22.42 27.16 -20.92
N ILE A 184 -22.36 27.51 -22.20
CA ILE A 184 -21.15 27.34 -23.01
C ILE A 184 -20.12 28.37 -22.56
N LYS A 185 -19.31 28.06 -21.57
CA LYS A 185 -18.19 28.89 -21.12
C LYS A 185 -17.19 29.10 -22.26
N THR A 186 -16.76 30.32 -22.41
CA THR A 186 -15.70 30.65 -23.40
C THR A 186 -14.34 30.06 -22.94
N ASP A 187 -13.39 30.03 -23.84
CA ASP A 187 -12.04 29.54 -23.54
C ASP A 187 -11.35 30.39 -22.44
N GLU A 188 -11.60 31.73 -22.46
CA GLU A 188 -11.06 32.66 -21.48
C GLU A 188 -11.72 32.48 -20.09
N GLU A 189 -13.01 32.15 -20.04
CA GLU A 189 -13.70 31.80 -18.79
C GLU A 189 -13.15 30.50 -18.19
N LEU A 190 -12.88 29.48 -19.02
CA LEU A 190 -12.26 28.21 -18.57
C LEU A 190 -10.85 28.42 -18.04
N LYS A 191 -10.08 29.30 -18.67
CA LYS A 191 -8.75 29.69 -18.23
C LYS A 191 -8.80 30.44 -16.89
N THR A 192 -9.70 31.40 -16.74
CA THR A 192 -9.92 32.14 -15.50
C THR A 192 -10.32 31.22 -14.36
N GLN A 193 -11.19 30.26 -14.64
CA GLN A 193 -11.59 29.24 -13.67
C GLN A 193 -10.41 28.31 -13.31
N ALA A 194 -9.56 27.96 -14.27
CA ALA A 194 -8.37 27.17 -14.01
C ALA A 194 -7.39 27.89 -13.07
N VAL A 195 -7.18 29.19 -13.27
CA VAL A 195 -6.37 30.02 -12.35
C VAL A 195 -6.96 30.02 -10.93
N THR A 196 -8.28 30.17 -10.81
CA THR A 196 -8.99 30.16 -9.53
C THR A 196 -8.82 28.82 -8.81
N ASP A 197 -8.99 27.71 -9.53
CA ASP A 197 -8.86 26.36 -8.97
C ASP A 197 -7.42 26.06 -8.52
N VAL A 198 -6.43 26.47 -9.35
CA VAL A 198 -5.01 26.31 -9.02
C VAL A 198 -4.66 27.16 -7.78
N LYS A 199 -5.14 28.42 -7.72
CA LYS A 199 -4.96 29.28 -6.56
C LYS A 199 -5.46 28.61 -5.28
N LYS A 200 -6.69 28.13 -5.27
CA LYS A 200 -7.30 27.44 -4.11
C LYS A 200 -6.50 26.17 -3.73
N ARG A 201 -5.99 25.43 -4.72
CA ARG A 201 -5.18 24.23 -4.48
C ARG A 201 -3.87 24.56 -3.78
N PHE A 202 -3.15 25.61 -4.21
CA PHE A 202 -1.91 26.05 -3.58
C PHE A 202 -2.13 26.72 -2.22
N GLU A 203 -3.20 27.47 -2.03
CA GLU A 203 -3.60 28.00 -0.71
C GLU A 203 -3.77 26.85 0.29
N ASN A 204 -4.49 25.80 -0.08
CA ASN A 204 -4.64 24.58 0.74
C ASN A 204 -3.32 23.84 0.95
N TYR A 205 -2.45 23.82 -0.06
CA TYR A 205 -1.12 23.20 0.04
C TYR A 205 -0.26 23.92 1.08
N PHE A 206 -0.16 25.26 1.00
CA PHE A 206 0.60 26.04 1.97
C PHE A 206 -0.03 26.01 3.37
N LYS A 207 -1.36 25.93 3.47
CA LYS A 207 -2.04 25.73 4.77
C LYS A 207 -1.54 24.42 5.41
N ARG A 208 -1.58 23.31 4.68
CA ARG A 208 -1.11 22.00 5.19
C ARG A 208 0.38 22.01 5.57
N LEU A 209 1.24 22.67 4.78
CA LEU A 209 2.65 22.81 5.14
C LEU A 209 2.85 23.62 6.43
N GLY A 210 2.01 24.64 6.66
CA GLY A 210 2.02 25.43 7.90
C GLY A 210 1.46 24.68 9.13
N GLU A 211 0.68 23.63 8.92
CA GLU A 211 0.14 22.78 9.99
C GLU A 211 1.14 21.71 10.47
N LEU A 212 2.26 21.49 9.74
CA LEU A 212 3.29 20.54 10.15
C LEU A 212 3.98 21.03 11.43
N ARG A 213 3.88 20.23 12.48
CA ARG A 213 4.53 20.47 13.77
C ARG A 213 5.98 20.00 13.74
N ARG A 214 6.81 20.50 14.67
CA ARG A 214 8.17 20.00 14.86
C ARG A 214 8.19 18.49 15.10
N SER A 215 7.20 17.96 15.85
CA SER A 215 7.05 16.51 16.07
C SER A 215 6.86 15.72 14.78
N ASP A 216 6.00 16.21 13.87
CA ASP A 216 5.76 15.52 12.59
C ASP A 216 7.06 15.44 11.75
N ARG A 217 7.87 16.51 11.78
CA ARG A 217 9.18 16.56 11.09
C ARG A 217 10.23 15.69 11.78
N MET A 218 10.16 15.57 13.12
CA MET A 218 11.03 14.66 13.88
C MET A 218 10.70 13.19 13.55
N GLU A 219 9.44 12.83 13.36
CA GLU A 219 9.05 11.51 12.87
C GLU A 219 9.69 11.22 11.52
N PHE A 220 9.67 12.15 10.56
CA PHE A 220 10.39 11.99 9.28
C PHE A 220 11.89 11.79 9.46
N TYR A 221 12.52 12.50 10.39
CA TYR A 221 13.95 12.36 10.67
C TYR A 221 14.27 10.99 11.29
N LEU A 222 13.51 10.56 12.30
CA LEU A 222 13.68 9.25 12.94
C LEU A 222 13.39 8.09 11.97
N SER A 223 12.41 8.25 11.06
CA SER A 223 12.19 7.33 9.95
C SER A 223 13.39 7.28 9.02
N SER A 224 14.01 8.41 8.68
CA SER A 224 15.21 8.42 7.86
C SER A 224 16.39 7.73 8.53
N VAL A 225 16.55 7.89 9.86
CA VAL A 225 17.54 7.15 10.66
C VAL A 225 17.31 5.65 10.58
N SER A 226 16.06 5.20 10.77
CA SER A 226 15.72 3.78 10.75
C SER A 226 15.84 3.18 9.35
N ASN A 227 15.35 3.88 8.33
CA ASN A 227 15.37 3.42 6.94
C ASN A 227 16.79 3.27 6.38
N TYR A 228 17.83 3.85 7.00
CA TYR A 228 19.21 3.63 6.59
C TYR A 228 19.58 2.15 6.60
N PHE A 229 19.11 1.38 7.56
CA PHE A 229 19.46 -0.02 7.73
C PHE A 229 18.88 -0.90 6.62
N ASP A 230 17.61 -0.71 6.30
CA ASP A 230 16.89 -1.30 5.17
C ASP A 230 15.55 -0.55 4.94
N PRO A 231 14.89 -0.69 3.77
CA PRO A 231 13.69 0.08 3.45
C PRO A 231 12.45 -0.28 4.28
N HIS A 232 12.50 -1.34 5.07
CA HIS A 232 11.39 -1.85 5.86
C HIS A 232 11.58 -1.67 7.37
N THR A 233 12.76 -1.21 7.80
CA THR A 233 13.03 -0.83 9.19
C THR A 233 12.65 0.63 9.37
N ASP A 234 11.61 0.90 10.18
CA ASP A 234 11.01 2.21 10.29
C ASP A 234 10.53 2.51 11.72
N TYR A 235 10.63 3.79 12.12
CA TYR A 235 10.05 4.29 13.36
C TYR A 235 8.56 4.56 13.17
N PHE A 236 7.77 4.19 14.16
CA PHE A 236 6.34 4.45 14.24
C PHE A 236 6.04 5.21 15.51
N SER A 237 5.53 6.42 15.40
CA SER A 237 4.94 7.11 16.54
C SER A 237 3.77 6.29 17.11
N PRO A 238 3.35 6.54 18.36
CA PRO A 238 2.20 5.82 18.95
C PRO A 238 0.95 5.88 18.08
N LYS A 239 0.70 7.01 17.40
CA LYS A 239 -0.42 7.17 16.48
C LYS A 239 -0.25 6.31 15.21
N GLU A 240 0.90 6.37 14.58
CA GLU A 240 1.16 5.59 13.36
C GLU A 240 1.10 4.08 13.63
N LYS A 241 1.56 3.64 14.81
CA LYS A 241 1.42 2.25 15.25
C LYS A 241 -0.05 1.85 15.38
N GLN A 242 -0.88 2.69 15.98
CA GLN A 242 -2.32 2.46 16.08
C GLN A 242 -2.97 2.37 14.69
N ASP A 243 -2.64 3.28 13.78
CA ASP A 243 -3.15 3.27 12.41
C ASP A 243 -2.70 2.02 11.63
N PHE A 244 -1.46 1.57 11.86
CA PHE A 244 -0.95 0.32 11.31
C PHE A 244 -1.74 -0.89 11.82
N ASP A 245 -1.99 -0.98 13.14
CA ASP A 245 -2.73 -2.09 13.75
C ASP A 245 -4.16 -2.18 13.22
N ILE A 246 -4.83 -1.04 13.04
CA ILE A 246 -6.16 -0.96 12.42
C ILE A 246 -6.11 -1.48 10.98
N ASN A 247 -5.10 -1.04 10.22
CA ASN A 247 -4.95 -1.46 8.83
C ASN A 247 -4.65 -2.96 8.69
N MET A 248 -3.84 -3.52 9.60
CA MET A 248 -3.48 -4.94 9.57
C MET A 248 -4.57 -5.84 10.15
N GLY A 249 -5.24 -5.39 11.21
CA GLY A 249 -6.31 -6.15 11.85
C GLY A 249 -7.64 -6.11 11.11
N GLY A 250 -7.81 -5.21 10.14
CA GLY A 250 -9.06 -5.05 9.40
C GLY A 250 -10.23 -4.60 10.28
N GLN A 251 -9.95 -4.11 11.49
CA GLN A 251 -10.96 -3.62 12.43
C GLN A 251 -10.45 -2.42 13.21
N LEU A 252 -11.35 -1.56 13.63
CA LEU A 252 -11.05 -0.42 14.49
C LEU A 252 -12.02 -0.36 15.67
N GLU A 253 -11.58 0.18 16.80
CA GLU A 253 -12.47 0.55 17.90
C GLU A 253 -12.87 2.03 17.77
N GLY A 254 -14.16 2.28 17.66
CA GLY A 254 -14.67 3.63 17.46
C GLY A 254 -16.14 3.68 17.04
N ILE A 255 -16.52 4.74 16.36
CA ILE A 255 -17.91 4.96 15.96
C ILE A 255 -18.28 4.35 14.60
N GLY A 256 -17.30 3.96 13.77
CA GLY A 256 -17.57 3.45 12.41
C GLY A 256 -18.01 4.54 11.44
N ALA A 257 -17.25 5.63 11.36
CA ALA A 257 -17.42 6.69 10.37
C ALA A 257 -16.06 7.07 9.76
N ARG A 258 -16.04 7.34 8.46
CA ARG A 258 -14.89 7.93 7.76
C ARG A 258 -15.05 9.44 7.79
N LEU A 259 -14.00 10.14 8.20
CA LEU A 259 -13.98 11.60 8.33
C LEU A 259 -13.04 12.22 7.31
N GLN A 260 -13.36 13.42 6.84
CA GLN A 260 -12.50 14.20 5.97
C GLN A 260 -12.54 15.69 6.34
N ALA A 261 -11.44 16.41 6.09
CA ALA A 261 -11.40 17.86 6.26
C ALA A 261 -12.14 18.56 5.11
N GLU A 262 -13.01 19.52 5.42
CA GLU A 262 -13.69 20.39 4.47
C GLU A 262 -13.59 21.85 4.94
N GLY A 263 -12.59 22.55 4.43
CA GLY A 263 -12.27 23.90 4.90
C GLY A 263 -11.75 23.89 6.35
N GLU A 264 -12.47 24.51 7.25
CA GLU A 264 -12.19 24.51 8.69
C GLU A 264 -12.99 23.48 9.48
N TYR A 265 -13.80 22.68 8.79
CA TYR A 265 -14.68 21.71 9.42
C TYR A 265 -14.28 20.26 9.14
N THR A 266 -14.73 19.38 10.01
CA THR A 266 -14.64 17.93 9.83
C THR A 266 -15.98 17.41 9.37
N LYS A 267 -16.01 16.81 8.18
CA LYS A 267 -17.20 16.22 7.56
C LYS A 267 -17.17 14.69 7.66
N VAL A 268 -18.33 14.10 7.87
CA VAL A 268 -18.54 12.66 7.73
C VAL A 268 -18.57 12.33 6.25
N SER A 269 -17.51 11.67 5.76
CA SER A 269 -17.38 11.24 4.36
C SER A 269 -18.29 10.04 4.10
N SER A 270 -18.32 9.08 5.04
CA SER A 270 -19.25 7.94 4.98
C SER A 270 -19.39 7.28 6.34
N VAL A 271 -20.55 6.66 6.57
CA VAL A 271 -20.83 5.82 7.74
C VAL A 271 -20.66 4.34 7.35
N VAL A 272 -19.95 3.60 8.20
CA VAL A 272 -19.72 2.15 7.99
C VAL A 272 -20.97 1.38 8.36
N VAL A 273 -21.51 0.61 7.41
CA VAL A 273 -22.72 -0.20 7.60
C VAL A 273 -22.52 -1.21 8.73
N GLY A 274 -23.54 -1.34 9.61
CA GLY A 274 -23.46 -2.22 10.78
C GLY A 274 -22.65 -1.68 11.95
N GLY A 275 -21.92 -0.58 11.76
CA GLY A 275 -21.11 0.06 12.83
C GLY A 275 -21.97 0.83 13.84
N PRO A 276 -21.36 1.30 14.96
CA PRO A 276 -22.09 2.04 16.00
C PRO A 276 -22.83 3.28 15.49
N ALA A 277 -22.17 4.12 14.69
CA ALA A 277 -22.81 5.31 14.13
C ALA A 277 -24.00 4.96 13.22
N TRP A 278 -23.86 3.95 12.38
CA TRP A 278 -24.94 3.46 11.51
C TRP A 278 -26.15 2.96 12.31
N LYS A 279 -25.91 2.25 13.40
CA LYS A 279 -26.97 1.74 14.30
C LYS A 279 -27.80 2.85 14.94
N THR A 280 -27.22 4.05 15.15
CA THR A 280 -27.96 5.20 15.67
C THR A 280 -29.01 5.73 14.70
N LYS A 281 -28.80 5.54 13.39
CA LYS A 281 -29.58 6.13 12.29
C LYS A 281 -29.70 7.66 12.37
N LYS A 282 -28.77 8.30 13.11
CA LYS A 282 -28.76 9.77 13.31
C LYS A 282 -27.58 10.42 12.62
N LEU A 283 -26.41 9.74 12.54
CA LEU A 283 -25.25 10.25 11.82
C LEU A 283 -25.31 9.80 10.36
N GLU A 284 -25.14 10.74 9.44
CA GLU A 284 -25.29 10.52 8.01
C GLU A 284 -24.08 11.03 7.23
N ASP A 285 -23.94 10.53 5.99
CA ASP A 285 -22.92 11.02 5.06
C ASP A 285 -23.14 12.50 4.76
N ASN A 286 -22.07 13.29 4.78
CA ASN A 286 -21.98 14.74 4.65
C ASN A 286 -22.41 15.57 5.86
N ASP A 287 -22.70 14.97 7.00
CA ASP A 287 -22.86 15.71 8.25
C ASP A 287 -21.52 16.40 8.64
N ILE A 288 -21.61 17.58 9.25
CA ILE A 288 -20.44 18.34 9.72
C ILE A 288 -20.36 18.24 11.23
N ILE A 289 -19.24 17.72 11.74
CA ILE A 289 -19.00 17.65 13.18
C ILE A 289 -18.44 18.99 13.64
N LEU A 290 -19.12 19.61 14.62
CA LEU A 290 -18.74 20.89 15.21
C LEU A 290 -17.99 20.70 16.52
N LYS A 291 -18.44 19.77 17.37
CA LYS A 291 -17.88 19.53 18.71
C LYS A 291 -17.82 18.05 19.02
N VAL A 292 -16.89 17.67 19.87
CA VAL A 292 -16.73 16.31 20.40
C VAL A 292 -16.69 16.37 21.93
N THR A 293 -17.54 15.57 22.58
CA THR A 293 -17.63 15.46 24.03
C THR A 293 -17.43 14.02 24.46
N GLN A 294 -16.49 13.75 25.37
CA GLN A 294 -16.40 12.44 26.03
C GLN A 294 -17.47 12.38 27.14
N LYS A 295 -18.17 11.27 27.29
CA LYS A 295 -19.19 11.16 28.35
C LYS A 295 -18.60 11.46 29.73
N GLY A 296 -19.12 12.48 30.38
CA GLY A 296 -18.61 12.99 31.67
C GLY A 296 -17.35 13.86 31.60
N GLY A 297 -16.90 14.20 30.38
CA GLY A 297 -15.75 15.08 30.14
C GLY A 297 -16.15 16.45 29.57
N GLU A 298 -15.16 17.26 29.26
CA GLU A 298 -15.34 18.58 28.66
C GLU A 298 -15.68 18.47 27.16
N THR A 299 -16.43 19.44 26.68
CA THR A 299 -16.76 19.56 25.25
C THR A 299 -15.63 20.31 24.53
N VAL A 300 -15.08 19.69 23.49
CA VAL A 300 -14.05 20.28 22.65
C VAL A 300 -14.68 20.81 21.36
N ASP A 301 -14.52 22.09 21.08
CA ASP A 301 -14.82 22.67 19.76
C ASP A 301 -13.71 22.27 18.79
N ILE A 302 -14.08 21.67 17.66
CA ILE A 302 -13.11 21.09 16.70
C ILE A 302 -12.97 21.91 15.42
N ALA A 303 -13.63 23.07 15.34
CA ALA A 303 -13.48 23.97 14.19
C ALA A 303 -12.01 24.43 14.05
N GLY A 304 -11.44 24.27 12.85
CA GLY A 304 -10.04 24.60 12.58
C GLY A 304 -9.01 23.61 13.13
N MET A 305 -9.41 22.54 13.86
CA MET A 305 -8.49 21.49 14.30
C MET A 305 -8.03 20.61 13.12
N ARG A 306 -6.82 20.10 13.22
CA ARG A 306 -6.33 19.07 12.28
C ARG A 306 -7.21 17.84 12.35
N LEU A 307 -7.51 17.27 11.17
CA LEU A 307 -8.34 16.05 11.08
C LEU A 307 -7.82 14.92 11.97
N ASP A 308 -6.51 14.75 12.04
CA ASP A 308 -5.87 13.73 12.86
C ASP A 308 -6.18 13.89 14.35
N ASP A 309 -6.15 15.13 14.85
CA ASP A 309 -6.46 15.41 16.25
C ASP A 309 -7.95 15.14 16.53
N VAL A 310 -8.83 15.50 15.58
CA VAL A 310 -10.28 15.20 15.67
C VAL A 310 -10.52 13.69 15.67
N VAL A 311 -9.85 12.93 14.79
CA VAL A 311 -9.97 11.47 14.75
C VAL A 311 -9.58 10.84 16.08
N GLN A 312 -8.53 11.34 16.75
CA GLN A 312 -8.14 10.85 18.09
C GLN A 312 -9.21 11.11 19.15
N LEU A 313 -9.93 12.24 19.08
CA LEU A 313 -11.04 12.54 19.99
C LEU A 313 -12.27 11.65 19.73
N VAL A 314 -12.53 11.31 18.46
CA VAL A 314 -13.69 10.51 18.05
C VAL A 314 -13.47 9.01 18.29
N ARG A 315 -12.25 8.49 18.04
CA ARG A 315 -11.86 7.11 18.38
C ARG A 315 -11.86 6.86 19.88
N GLY A 316 -11.86 5.62 20.30
CA GLY A 316 -11.74 5.21 21.70
C GLY A 316 -12.16 3.79 21.90
N LYS A 317 -11.89 3.26 23.10
CA LYS A 317 -12.13 1.85 23.45
C LYS A 317 -13.61 1.48 23.34
N LYS A 318 -13.87 0.23 22.93
CA LYS A 318 -15.20 -0.40 22.96
C LYS A 318 -15.90 -0.17 24.31
N GLY A 319 -17.20 0.16 24.26
CA GLY A 319 -18.05 0.44 25.42
C GLY A 319 -17.94 1.88 25.97
N THR A 320 -16.97 2.69 25.48
CA THR A 320 -16.92 4.11 25.84
C THR A 320 -17.87 4.92 24.95
N VAL A 321 -18.37 6.04 25.47
CA VAL A 321 -19.37 6.85 24.79
C VAL A 321 -18.78 8.20 24.38
N VAL A 322 -19.03 8.60 23.14
CA VAL A 322 -18.74 9.93 22.62
C VAL A 322 -20.05 10.60 22.19
N ILE A 323 -20.13 11.90 22.42
CA ILE A 323 -21.25 12.76 21.97
C ILE A 323 -20.70 13.68 20.89
N LEU A 324 -21.28 13.61 19.68
CA LEU A 324 -20.91 14.48 18.57
C LEU A 324 -22.00 15.56 18.40
N THR A 325 -21.63 16.83 18.51
CA THR A 325 -22.48 17.93 18.08
C THR A 325 -22.31 18.08 16.57
N VAL A 326 -23.38 17.83 15.85
CA VAL A 326 -23.36 17.68 14.38
C VAL A 326 -24.31 18.67 13.74
N LYS A 327 -23.85 19.36 12.69
CA LYS A 327 -24.67 20.16 11.80
C LYS A 327 -25.13 19.29 10.63
N LYS A 328 -26.45 19.14 10.48
CA LYS A 328 -27.10 18.37 9.42
C LYS A 328 -27.20 19.16 8.10
N LYS A 329 -27.57 18.50 7.01
CA LYS A 329 -27.79 19.11 5.68
C LYS A 329 -28.85 20.21 5.68
N ASP A 330 -29.85 20.12 6.54
CA ASP A 330 -30.91 21.13 6.72
C ASP A 330 -30.48 22.31 7.63
N ASN A 331 -29.19 22.35 8.02
CA ASN A 331 -28.57 23.28 8.96
C ASN A 331 -29.02 23.13 10.42
N SER A 332 -29.83 22.15 10.78
CA SER A 332 -30.10 21.84 12.20
C SER A 332 -28.83 21.35 12.89
N VAL A 333 -28.71 21.65 14.18
CA VAL A 333 -27.60 21.20 15.02
C VAL A 333 -28.15 20.26 16.07
N VAL A 334 -27.58 19.06 16.13
CA VAL A 334 -28.05 17.98 17.02
C VAL A 334 -26.87 17.33 17.72
N ASP A 335 -27.11 16.87 18.94
CA ASP A 335 -26.15 16.04 19.66
C ASP A 335 -26.47 14.55 19.42
N ILE A 336 -25.48 13.80 19.03
CA ILE A 336 -25.57 12.36 18.74
C ILE A 336 -24.66 11.61 19.71
N GLU A 337 -25.26 10.87 20.64
CA GLU A 337 -24.56 9.99 21.55
C GLU A 337 -24.30 8.66 20.85
N ILE A 338 -23.02 8.20 20.83
CA ILE A 338 -22.59 6.99 20.17
C ILE A 338 -21.71 6.19 21.13
N GLU A 339 -22.13 4.97 21.47
CA GLU A 339 -21.28 4.02 22.17
C GLU A 339 -20.33 3.37 21.18
N ARG A 340 -19.00 3.45 21.44
CA ARG A 340 -17.98 2.89 20.58
C ARG A 340 -17.97 1.38 20.65
N ASP A 341 -17.72 0.73 19.53
CA ASP A 341 -17.60 -0.72 19.43
C ASP A 341 -16.46 -1.08 18.44
N LYS A 342 -16.18 -2.37 18.30
CA LYS A 342 -15.35 -2.90 17.22
C LYS A 342 -16.12 -2.79 15.90
N VAL A 343 -15.49 -2.15 14.94
CA VAL A 343 -16.02 -1.93 13.58
C VAL A 343 -15.17 -2.71 12.60
N GLN A 344 -15.79 -3.63 11.87
CA GLN A 344 -15.13 -4.41 10.83
C GLN A 344 -14.99 -3.58 9.55
N LEU A 345 -13.82 -3.62 8.93
CA LEU A 345 -13.54 -2.99 7.63
C LEU A 345 -13.72 -4.02 6.52
N GLU A 346 -14.94 -4.20 6.06
CA GLU A 346 -15.33 -5.25 5.11
C GLU A 346 -14.61 -5.14 3.75
N ASP A 347 -14.21 -3.94 3.32
CA ASP A 347 -13.55 -3.72 2.04
C ASP A 347 -12.20 -4.46 1.89
N GLY A 348 -11.58 -4.84 3.02
CA GLY A 348 -10.29 -5.54 3.06
C GLY A 348 -10.38 -7.05 3.23
N LYS A 349 -11.59 -7.63 3.35
CA LYS A 349 -11.77 -9.06 3.58
C LYS A 349 -11.72 -9.91 2.32
N ALA A 350 -11.45 -11.20 2.49
CA ALA A 350 -11.60 -12.20 1.45
C ALA A 350 -13.06 -12.23 0.96
N LYS A 351 -13.25 -12.39 -0.37
CA LYS A 351 -14.56 -12.49 -1.02
C LYS A 351 -14.50 -13.52 -2.12
N SER A 352 -15.58 -14.27 -2.31
CA SER A 352 -15.65 -15.23 -3.41
C SER A 352 -16.90 -15.04 -4.26
N VAL A 353 -16.80 -15.50 -5.50
CA VAL A 353 -17.90 -15.59 -6.47
C VAL A 353 -17.75 -16.85 -7.31
N MET A 354 -18.84 -17.30 -7.92
CA MET A 354 -18.85 -18.39 -8.88
C MET A 354 -18.81 -17.85 -10.31
N LEU A 355 -17.89 -18.37 -11.12
CA LEU A 355 -17.69 -18.01 -12.52
C LEU A 355 -18.10 -19.16 -13.43
N ASN A 356 -18.85 -18.83 -14.49
CA ASN A 356 -19.35 -19.78 -15.47
C ASN A 356 -19.20 -19.23 -16.89
N ILE A 357 -18.76 -20.06 -17.84
CA ILE A 357 -18.88 -19.80 -19.27
C ILE A 357 -19.77 -20.91 -19.84
N PRO A 358 -21.07 -20.65 -20.14
CA PRO A 358 -22.00 -21.66 -20.59
C PRO A 358 -21.48 -22.49 -21.77
N GLY A 359 -21.62 -23.80 -21.67
CA GLY A 359 -21.13 -24.73 -22.70
C GLY A 359 -19.61 -24.96 -22.73
N THR A 360 -18.83 -24.20 -21.93
CA THR A 360 -17.37 -24.23 -21.97
C THR A 360 -16.75 -24.55 -20.62
N LEU A 361 -17.11 -23.83 -19.56
CA LEU A 361 -16.52 -23.94 -18.23
C LEU A 361 -17.60 -23.70 -17.17
N LYS A 362 -17.69 -24.57 -16.16
CA LYS A 362 -18.71 -24.47 -15.12
C LYS A 362 -18.09 -24.49 -13.73
N ASN A 363 -18.70 -23.72 -12.83
CA ASN A 363 -18.44 -23.74 -11.41
C ASN A 363 -16.95 -23.51 -11.09
N ILE A 364 -16.38 -22.41 -11.54
CA ILE A 364 -15.05 -21.97 -11.13
C ILE A 364 -15.18 -20.96 -10.03
N GLY A 365 -14.67 -21.31 -8.86
CA GLY A 365 -14.60 -20.40 -7.71
C GLY A 365 -13.50 -19.36 -7.93
N TYR A 366 -13.82 -18.11 -7.69
CA TYR A 366 -12.85 -17.03 -7.65
C TYR A 366 -12.83 -16.46 -6.24
N ILE A 367 -11.64 -16.43 -5.63
CA ILE A 367 -11.40 -15.87 -4.29
C ILE A 367 -10.48 -14.67 -4.46
N ASN A 368 -10.94 -13.48 -4.11
CA ASN A 368 -10.12 -12.29 -4.01
C ASN A 368 -9.63 -12.11 -2.56
N LEU A 369 -8.31 -12.09 -2.37
CA LEU A 369 -7.67 -11.80 -1.10
C LEU A 369 -6.82 -10.52 -1.21
N PRO A 370 -7.32 -9.36 -0.81
CA PRO A 370 -6.61 -8.09 -0.98
C PRO A 370 -5.43 -7.89 -0.02
N LYS A 371 -5.37 -8.61 1.10
CA LYS A 371 -4.31 -8.51 2.11
C LYS A 371 -4.29 -9.76 3.01
N PHE A 372 -3.11 -10.11 3.54
CA PHE A 372 -2.98 -11.10 4.62
C PHE A 372 -3.20 -10.44 5.98
N TYR A 373 -4.46 -10.04 6.25
CA TYR A 373 -4.84 -9.42 7.52
C TYR A 373 -4.88 -10.44 8.65
N SER A 374 -4.49 -9.99 9.84
CA SER A 374 -4.56 -10.78 11.06
C SER A 374 -4.74 -9.86 12.27
N SER A 375 -5.56 -10.25 13.20
CA SER A 375 -5.65 -9.60 14.50
C SER A 375 -4.58 -10.16 15.41
N PHE A 376 -3.61 -9.35 15.80
CA PHE A 376 -2.54 -9.74 16.74
C PHE A 376 -3.02 -9.81 18.19
N GLU A 377 -4.24 -9.40 18.46
CA GLU A 377 -4.86 -9.45 19.78
C GLU A 377 -5.75 -10.69 19.91
N LEU A 378 -5.37 -11.58 20.84
CA LEU A 378 -6.17 -12.62 21.51
C LEU A 378 -7.06 -13.57 20.67
N GLU A 379 -7.23 -14.78 21.19
CA GLU A 379 -8.12 -15.84 20.69
C GLU A 379 -9.46 -15.30 20.15
N GLY A 380 -9.76 -15.57 18.87
CA GLY A 380 -11.00 -15.15 18.20
C GLY A 380 -10.92 -13.85 17.40
N GLY A 381 -9.72 -13.33 17.12
CA GLY A 381 -9.52 -12.17 16.22
C GLY A 381 -9.69 -12.52 14.74
N ASN A 382 -9.74 -11.50 13.86
CA ASN A 382 -9.80 -11.69 12.41
C ASN A 382 -8.55 -12.43 11.92
N SER A 383 -8.75 -13.42 11.07
CA SER A 383 -7.71 -14.18 10.37
C SER A 383 -8.12 -14.34 8.92
N CYS A 384 -7.27 -13.90 8.00
CA CYS A 384 -7.54 -14.09 6.58
C CYS A 384 -7.50 -15.57 6.18
N ALA A 385 -6.73 -16.40 6.87
CA ALA A 385 -6.73 -17.85 6.65
C ALA A 385 -8.11 -18.44 6.97
N PHE A 386 -8.70 -18.07 8.11
CA PHE A 386 -10.05 -18.51 8.47
C PHE A 386 -11.11 -18.04 7.47
N ASP A 387 -11.01 -16.76 7.03
CA ASP A 387 -11.97 -16.24 6.06
C ASP A 387 -11.83 -16.94 4.69
N VAL A 388 -10.59 -17.18 4.21
CA VAL A 388 -10.36 -17.94 2.96
C VAL A 388 -10.83 -19.38 3.07
N LEU A 389 -10.62 -20.05 4.21
CA LEU A 389 -11.17 -21.38 4.46
C LEU A 389 -12.71 -21.38 4.38
N THR A 390 -13.33 -20.35 4.95
CA THR A 390 -14.78 -20.16 4.86
C THR A 390 -15.23 -20.01 3.41
N GLU A 391 -14.52 -19.20 2.60
CA GLU A 391 -14.83 -19.03 1.18
C GLU A 391 -14.63 -20.34 0.38
N ILE A 392 -13.58 -21.12 0.67
CA ILE A 392 -13.37 -22.45 0.06
C ILE A 392 -14.54 -23.37 0.38
N ASN A 393 -15.00 -23.40 1.63
CA ASN A 393 -16.09 -24.27 2.04
C ASN A 393 -17.42 -23.89 1.35
N LYS A 394 -17.76 -22.59 1.28
CA LYS A 394 -18.90 -22.10 0.52
C LYS A 394 -18.85 -22.53 -0.96
N LEU A 395 -17.68 -22.42 -1.60
CA LEU A 395 -17.48 -22.83 -2.99
C LEU A 395 -17.64 -24.36 -3.16
N LYS A 396 -17.19 -25.15 -2.18
CA LYS A 396 -17.39 -26.62 -2.16
C LYS A 396 -18.86 -27.01 -2.06
N GLU A 397 -19.64 -26.27 -1.25
CA GLU A 397 -21.09 -26.49 -1.13
C GLU A 397 -21.83 -26.23 -2.45
N GLU A 398 -21.27 -25.42 -3.35
CA GLU A 398 -21.80 -25.13 -4.69
C GLU A 398 -21.10 -25.92 -5.82
N ASP A 399 -20.49 -27.09 -5.51
CA ASP A 399 -19.88 -28.03 -6.47
C ASP A 399 -18.80 -27.37 -7.35
N VAL A 400 -17.84 -26.66 -6.75
CA VAL A 400 -16.73 -26.00 -7.45
C VAL A 400 -15.84 -27.01 -8.20
N ASN A 401 -15.51 -26.72 -9.46
CA ASN A 401 -14.65 -27.54 -10.32
C ASN A 401 -13.20 -27.06 -10.42
N GLY A 402 -12.88 -25.89 -9.95
CA GLY A 402 -11.56 -25.27 -9.93
C GLY A 402 -11.59 -23.99 -9.13
N ILE A 403 -10.48 -23.62 -8.48
CA ILE A 403 -10.37 -22.37 -7.70
C ILE A 403 -9.30 -21.49 -8.31
N ILE A 404 -9.62 -20.20 -8.44
CA ILE A 404 -8.70 -19.09 -8.73
C ILE A 404 -8.52 -18.30 -7.45
N LEU A 405 -7.29 -18.24 -6.91
CA LEU A 405 -6.94 -17.38 -5.80
C LEU A 405 -6.23 -16.14 -6.35
N ASP A 406 -6.86 -14.99 -6.23
CA ASP A 406 -6.31 -13.73 -6.73
C ASP A 406 -5.57 -12.98 -5.61
N LEU A 407 -4.25 -12.89 -5.77
CA LEU A 407 -3.32 -12.18 -4.89
C LEU A 407 -2.71 -10.95 -5.58
N ARG A 408 -3.25 -10.52 -6.72
CA ARG A 408 -2.79 -9.28 -7.38
C ARG A 408 -3.00 -8.10 -6.45
N ASN A 409 -2.03 -7.18 -6.41
CA ASN A 409 -2.01 -6.01 -5.53
C ASN A 409 -2.00 -6.31 -4.01
N ASN A 410 -1.81 -7.56 -3.62
CA ASN A 410 -1.73 -7.97 -2.23
C ASN A 410 -0.29 -7.82 -1.72
N SER A 411 -0.03 -6.79 -0.93
CA SER A 411 1.30 -6.47 -0.37
C SER A 411 1.78 -7.42 0.75
N GLY A 412 1.04 -8.49 1.02
CA GLY A 412 1.38 -9.46 2.07
C GLY A 412 0.69 -9.18 3.41
N GLY A 413 1.32 -9.61 4.50
CA GLY A 413 0.82 -9.47 5.87
C GLY A 413 1.28 -10.58 6.79
N SER A 414 0.35 -11.28 7.44
CA SER A 414 0.61 -12.30 8.46
C SER A 414 1.34 -13.54 7.92
N LEU A 415 2.50 -13.83 8.53
CA LEU A 415 3.26 -15.05 8.22
C LEU A 415 2.53 -16.32 8.71
N ASN A 416 1.85 -16.27 9.85
CA ASN A 416 1.13 -17.42 10.37
C ASN A 416 -0.06 -17.76 9.45
N ASP A 417 -0.86 -16.76 9.07
CA ASP A 417 -2.01 -16.98 8.20
C ASP A 417 -1.61 -17.53 6.82
N VAL A 418 -0.47 -17.10 6.25
CA VAL A 418 -0.04 -17.66 4.96
C VAL A 418 0.44 -19.10 5.08
N VAL A 419 1.03 -19.48 6.22
CA VAL A 419 1.41 -20.88 6.50
C VAL A 419 0.16 -21.74 6.60
N ASP A 420 -0.80 -21.32 7.42
CA ASP A 420 -2.08 -22.03 7.57
C ASP A 420 -2.83 -22.14 6.24
N MET A 421 -2.92 -21.03 5.49
CA MET A 421 -3.61 -21.00 4.19
C MET A 421 -2.95 -21.91 3.14
N THR A 422 -1.61 -21.99 3.14
CA THR A 422 -0.90 -22.89 2.22
C THR A 422 -1.23 -24.35 2.54
N GLY A 423 -1.38 -24.69 3.82
CA GLY A 423 -1.78 -26.00 4.31
C GLY A 423 -3.15 -26.49 3.77
N PHE A 424 -4.08 -25.57 3.44
CA PHE A 424 -5.37 -25.95 2.85
C PHE A 424 -5.26 -26.73 1.52
N PHE A 425 -4.11 -26.65 0.86
CA PHE A 425 -3.89 -27.22 -0.47
C PHE A 425 -2.87 -28.36 -0.53
N ILE A 426 -2.19 -28.69 0.56
CA ILE A 426 -1.21 -29.78 0.69
C ILE A 426 -1.58 -30.70 1.85
N GLU A 427 -1.03 -31.90 1.91
CA GLU A 427 -1.31 -32.85 3.00
C GLU A 427 -0.53 -32.47 4.27
N GLU A 428 0.76 -32.31 4.19
CA GLU A 428 1.66 -31.82 5.25
C GLU A 428 3.00 -31.47 4.64
N GLY A 429 3.77 -30.60 5.29
CA GLY A 429 5.16 -30.37 4.87
C GLY A 429 5.67 -28.96 5.08
N PRO A 430 6.91 -28.71 4.64
CA PRO A 430 7.55 -27.40 4.80
C PRO A 430 6.95 -26.37 3.82
N ILE A 431 6.65 -25.18 4.33
CA ILE A 431 6.08 -24.10 3.52
C ILE A 431 7.12 -23.02 3.25
N VAL A 432 7.82 -22.59 4.28
CA VAL A 432 8.82 -21.53 4.18
C VAL A 432 9.89 -21.70 5.26
N GLN A 433 11.13 -21.41 4.91
CA GLN A 433 12.24 -21.34 5.84
C GLN A 433 12.49 -19.88 6.23
N VAL A 434 12.74 -19.59 7.51
CA VAL A 434 13.14 -18.25 7.96
C VAL A 434 14.47 -18.31 8.68
N LYS A 435 15.34 -17.30 8.48
CA LYS A 435 16.67 -17.26 9.09
C LYS A 435 16.99 -15.87 9.61
N GLY A 436 17.36 -15.77 10.87
CA GLY A 436 17.91 -14.59 11.53
C GLY A 436 19.42 -14.47 11.34
N ARG A 437 20.04 -13.54 12.07
CA ARG A 437 21.46 -13.22 11.98
C ARG A 437 22.38 -14.40 12.31
N GLU A 438 22.12 -15.08 13.42
CA GLU A 438 22.99 -16.14 13.97
C GLU A 438 22.30 -17.50 14.02
N ASP A 439 21.04 -17.57 13.63
CA ASP A 439 20.22 -18.74 13.84
C ASP A 439 20.39 -19.78 12.73
N ASN A 440 20.19 -21.05 13.07
CA ASN A 440 19.85 -22.05 12.09
C ASN A 440 18.49 -21.72 11.48
N PRO A 441 18.27 -22.03 10.19
CA PRO A 441 16.97 -21.81 9.59
C PRO A 441 15.85 -22.49 10.41
N TYR A 442 14.80 -21.74 10.71
CA TYR A 442 13.58 -22.26 11.29
C TYR A 442 12.60 -22.56 10.16
N LEU A 443 11.99 -23.77 10.21
CA LEU A 443 11.11 -24.25 9.20
C LEU A 443 9.65 -24.12 9.67
N HIS A 444 8.88 -23.31 8.95
CA HIS A 444 7.43 -23.27 9.11
C HIS A 444 6.83 -24.44 8.31
N LEU A 445 6.09 -25.27 9.02
CA LEU A 445 5.51 -26.52 8.51
C LEU A 445 3.99 -26.46 8.65
N ASP A 446 3.31 -26.92 7.64
CA ASP A 446 2.00 -27.50 7.83
C ASP A 446 2.16 -28.87 8.52
N LYS A 447 1.41 -29.08 9.59
CA LYS A 447 1.41 -30.32 10.38
C LYS A 447 0.07 -31.04 10.32
N ASP A 448 -0.92 -30.39 9.73
CA ASP A 448 -2.24 -30.96 9.50
C ASP A 448 -2.22 -31.79 8.23
N LYS A 449 -2.76 -33.00 8.28
CA LYS A 449 -2.87 -33.88 7.13
C LYS A 449 -4.17 -33.68 6.35
N SER A 450 -5.06 -32.84 6.85
CA SER A 450 -6.27 -32.50 6.12
C SER A 450 -5.94 -31.66 4.89
N VAL A 451 -6.62 -31.94 3.79
CA VAL A 451 -6.55 -31.13 2.58
C VAL A 451 -7.93 -30.51 2.37
N GLU A 452 -8.00 -29.20 2.48
CA GLU A 452 -9.28 -28.53 2.36
C GLU A 452 -9.76 -28.45 0.92
N TYR A 453 -8.83 -28.37 -0.02
CA TYR A 453 -9.15 -28.39 -1.45
C TYR A 453 -8.06 -29.08 -2.27
N ASP A 454 -8.42 -30.14 -2.97
CA ASP A 454 -7.54 -30.98 -3.81
C ASP A 454 -7.80 -30.82 -5.33
N GLY A 455 -8.75 -29.98 -5.73
CA GLY A 455 -9.08 -29.71 -7.14
C GLY A 455 -8.09 -28.77 -7.83
N PRO A 456 -8.33 -28.48 -9.13
CA PRO A 456 -7.52 -27.55 -9.92
C PRO A 456 -7.39 -26.18 -9.27
N LEU A 457 -6.14 -25.65 -9.16
CA LEU A 457 -5.83 -24.40 -8.50
C LEU A 457 -4.93 -23.51 -9.37
N VAL A 458 -5.36 -22.27 -9.56
CA VAL A 458 -4.56 -21.20 -10.19
C VAL A 458 -4.40 -20.06 -9.20
N ILE A 459 -3.20 -19.51 -9.11
CA ILE A 459 -2.92 -18.31 -8.31
C ILE A 459 -2.55 -17.15 -9.23
N MET A 460 -3.30 -16.08 -9.17
CA MET A 460 -3.00 -14.84 -9.89
C MET A 460 -2.10 -13.93 -9.05
N VAL A 461 -1.02 -13.45 -9.66
CA VAL A 461 -0.06 -12.53 -9.03
C VAL A 461 0.31 -11.39 -9.96
N ASN A 462 0.80 -10.29 -9.39
CA ASN A 462 1.41 -9.21 -10.16
C ASN A 462 2.60 -8.59 -9.41
N GLN A 463 3.25 -7.59 -10.01
CA GLN A 463 4.42 -6.88 -9.47
C GLN A 463 4.17 -6.18 -8.12
N PHE A 464 2.94 -6.12 -7.64
CA PHE A 464 2.55 -5.60 -6.32
C PHE A 464 2.23 -6.71 -5.31
N SER A 465 2.22 -7.98 -5.76
CA SER A 465 2.11 -9.14 -4.87
C SER A 465 3.42 -9.31 -4.10
N ALA A 466 3.40 -9.14 -2.79
CA ALA A 466 4.62 -9.10 -1.98
C ALA A 466 4.56 -9.99 -0.73
N SER A 467 5.74 -10.36 -0.19
CA SER A 467 5.88 -10.99 1.13
C SER A 467 5.04 -12.27 1.29
N ALA A 468 3.98 -12.28 2.13
CA ALA A 468 3.10 -13.46 2.32
C ALA A 468 2.49 -13.96 1.01
N SER A 469 2.11 -13.07 0.07
CA SER A 469 1.65 -13.47 -1.27
C SER A 469 2.73 -14.24 -2.03
N GLU A 470 4.00 -13.85 -1.86
CA GLU A 470 5.14 -14.53 -2.48
C GLU A 470 5.41 -15.89 -1.82
N ILE A 471 5.18 -16.01 -0.52
CA ILE A 471 5.36 -17.27 0.23
C ILE A 471 4.38 -18.33 -0.29
N ILE A 472 3.07 -18.07 -0.34
CA ILE A 472 2.09 -19.04 -0.80
C ILE A 472 2.27 -19.36 -2.29
N ALA A 473 2.51 -18.35 -3.14
CA ALA A 473 2.76 -18.56 -4.56
C ALA A 473 4.00 -19.43 -4.78
N ALA A 474 5.12 -19.14 -4.10
CA ALA A 474 6.34 -19.91 -4.19
C ALA A 474 6.16 -21.35 -3.67
N ALA A 475 5.56 -21.52 -2.49
CA ALA A 475 5.35 -22.83 -1.90
C ALA A 475 4.49 -23.72 -2.80
N LEU A 476 3.33 -23.27 -3.26
CA LEU A 476 2.45 -24.05 -4.11
C LEU A 476 3.01 -24.26 -5.53
N GLN A 477 3.89 -23.37 -6.02
CA GLN A 477 4.67 -23.58 -7.24
C GLN A 477 5.71 -24.69 -7.07
N ASP A 478 6.47 -24.69 -5.97
CA ASP A 478 7.50 -25.69 -5.65
C ASP A 478 6.89 -27.08 -5.46
N TYR A 479 5.73 -27.13 -4.83
CA TYR A 479 4.94 -28.37 -4.70
C TYR A 479 4.26 -28.83 -6.00
N ASN A 480 4.34 -28.04 -7.08
CA ASN A 480 3.55 -28.28 -8.31
C ASN A 480 2.03 -28.41 -8.05
N ARG A 481 1.53 -27.76 -7.00
CA ARG A 481 0.13 -27.82 -6.57
C ARG A 481 -0.74 -26.78 -7.25
N ALA A 482 -0.18 -25.64 -7.63
CA ALA A 482 -0.88 -24.57 -8.34
C ALA A 482 -0.11 -24.14 -9.60
N ILE A 483 -0.84 -23.55 -10.55
CA ILE A 483 -0.26 -22.76 -11.64
C ILE A 483 -0.23 -21.31 -11.21
N ILE A 484 0.95 -20.69 -11.23
CA ILE A 484 1.11 -19.28 -10.94
C ILE A 484 1.05 -18.50 -12.24
N VAL A 485 0.13 -17.54 -12.31
CA VAL A 485 -0.17 -16.77 -13.54
C VAL A 485 -0.08 -15.27 -13.26
N GLY A 486 0.53 -14.50 -14.15
CA GLY A 486 0.60 -13.05 -14.09
C GLY A 486 1.98 -12.49 -14.40
N THR A 487 2.47 -11.54 -13.61
CA THR A 487 3.82 -10.97 -13.75
C THR A 487 4.72 -11.36 -12.59
N PRO A 488 6.06 -11.25 -12.72
CA PRO A 488 6.96 -11.43 -11.57
C PRO A 488 6.53 -10.58 -10.39
N THR A 489 6.56 -11.16 -9.19
CA THR A 489 6.10 -10.50 -7.97
C THR A 489 7.10 -9.46 -7.46
N PHE A 490 6.78 -8.76 -6.39
CA PHE A 490 7.50 -7.59 -5.87
C PHE A 490 8.96 -7.86 -5.48
N GLY A 491 9.25 -9.04 -4.92
CA GLY A 491 10.61 -9.42 -4.52
C GLY A 491 10.96 -9.07 -3.07
N LYS A 492 10.00 -9.04 -2.16
CA LYS A 492 10.27 -8.83 -0.73
C LYS A 492 10.46 -10.14 0.00
N GLY A 493 11.71 -10.42 0.40
CA GLY A 493 12.12 -11.65 1.08
C GLY A 493 12.49 -11.46 2.56
N THR A 494 12.03 -10.38 3.21
CA THR A 494 12.37 -10.02 4.59
C THR A 494 11.18 -10.09 5.53
N VAL A 495 11.45 -10.41 6.80
CA VAL A 495 10.44 -10.49 7.88
C VAL A 495 10.71 -9.39 8.89
N GLN A 496 9.67 -8.60 9.19
CA GLN A 496 9.73 -7.53 10.19
C GLN A 496 8.97 -7.92 11.46
N ARG A 497 9.43 -7.33 12.57
CA ARG A 497 8.73 -7.35 13.86
C ARG A 497 8.68 -5.94 14.45
N PHE A 498 7.65 -5.68 15.24
CA PHE A 498 7.55 -4.46 16.03
C PHE A 498 8.23 -4.65 17.37
N PHE A 499 9.00 -3.64 17.77
CA PHE A 499 9.62 -3.54 19.09
C PHE A 499 9.09 -2.26 19.76
N ASP A 500 8.48 -2.44 20.91
CA ASP A 500 7.95 -1.37 21.74
C ASP A 500 9.13 -0.67 22.45
N LEU A 501 9.36 0.58 22.12
CA LEU A 501 10.47 1.37 22.65
C LEU A 501 10.29 1.69 24.15
N ASP A 502 9.07 1.68 24.68
CA ASP A 502 8.83 1.84 26.12
C ASP A 502 9.45 0.71 26.94
N ARG A 503 9.58 -0.47 26.35
CA ARG A 503 10.20 -1.66 26.98
C ARG A 503 11.72 -1.63 26.90
N ALA A 504 12.29 -0.89 25.97
CA ALA A 504 13.74 -0.73 25.83
C ALA A 504 14.34 0.18 26.91
N VAL A 505 13.50 0.98 27.60
CA VAL A 505 13.95 1.99 28.56
C VAL A 505 13.27 1.82 29.91
N ARG A 506 14.06 1.85 30.99
CA ARG A 506 13.56 1.90 32.37
C ARG A 506 13.60 3.32 32.92
N GLY A 507 12.55 3.74 33.61
CA GLY A 507 12.36 5.11 34.04
C GLY A 507 11.82 5.98 32.91
N TYR A 508 11.87 7.29 33.06
CA TYR A 508 11.33 8.25 32.07
C TYR A 508 9.84 8.04 31.75
N ASP A 509 9.04 7.64 32.75
CA ASP A 509 7.62 7.33 32.53
C ASP A 509 6.81 8.57 32.13
N ASP A 510 7.30 9.75 32.46
CA ASP A 510 6.79 11.06 32.02
C ASP A 510 7.01 11.35 30.54
N MET A 511 7.95 10.66 29.87
CA MET A 511 8.25 10.79 28.45
C MET A 511 7.55 9.75 27.57
N LYS A 512 6.98 8.71 28.16
CA LYS A 512 6.24 7.65 27.46
C LYS A 512 4.84 8.11 27.03
N PRO A 513 4.28 7.57 25.94
CA PRO A 513 4.83 6.51 25.08
C PRO A 513 5.90 7.03 24.11
N LEU A 514 6.92 6.21 23.83
CA LEU A 514 8.03 6.51 22.91
C LEU A 514 7.75 6.06 21.48
N GLY A 515 6.76 5.20 21.29
CA GLY A 515 6.45 4.58 20.01
C GLY A 515 7.10 3.22 19.80
N ASN A 516 7.19 2.80 18.55
CA ASN A 516 7.67 1.47 18.16
C ASN A 516 8.69 1.59 17.03
N VAL A 517 9.57 0.62 16.92
CA VAL A 517 10.35 0.40 15.69
C VAL A 517 9.91 -0.90 15.04
N LYS A 518 9.47 -0.83 13.79
CA LYS A 518 9.27 -2.00 12.92
C LYS A 518 10.62 -2.33 12.31
N MET A 519 11.13 -3.53 12.49
CA MET A 519 12.50 -3.85 12.18
C MET A 519 12.65 -5.18 11.47
N THR A 520 13.50 -5.23 10.44
CA THR A 520 13.84 -6.46 9.75
C THR A 520 14.73 -7.33 10.64
N VAL A 521 14.24 -8.51 10.99
CA VAL A 521 14.92 -9.45 11.90
C VAL A 521 15.32 -10.75 11.22
N GLN A 522 14.69 -11.11 10.10
CA GLN A 522 14.90 -12.38 9.41
C GLN A 522 14.70 -12.18 7.90
N LYS A 523 15.28 -13.09 7.11
CA LYS A 523 14.88 -13.36 5.72
C LYS A 523 14.09 -14.66 5.66
N PHE A 524 13.21 -14.76 4.67
CA PHE A 524 12.56 -16.00 4.35
C PHE A 524 13.03 -16.56 3.02
N TYR A 525 12.92 -17.88 2.91
CA TYR A 525 13.44 -18.66 1.81
C TYR A 525 12.42 -19.72 1.41
N ARG A 526 12.36 -20.03 0.13
CA ARG A 526 11.58 -21.13 -0.42
C ARG A 526 12.07 -22.48 0.12
N VAL A 527 11.30 -23.52 -0.10
CA VAL A 527 11.71 -24.90 0.26
C VAL A 527 12.92 -25.37 -0.56
N ASP A 528 13.13 -24.83 -1.76
CA ASP A 528 14.31 -25.08 -2.61
C ASP A 528 15.57 -24.33 -2.11
N GLY A 529 15.45 -23.45 -1.14
CA GLY A 529 16.53 -22.68 -0.52
C GLY A 529 16.73 -21.27 -1.10
N GLY A 530 16.13 -20.92 -2.21
CA GLY A 530 16.21 -19.57 -2.79
C GLY A 530 15.35 -18.55 -2.04
N SER A 531 15.79 -17.29 -1.98
CA SER A 531 14.97 -16.20 -1.45
C SER A 531 14.15 -15.52 -2.55
N THR A 532 12.99 -14.97 -2.20
CA THR A 532 12.24 -14.07 -3.10
C THR A 532 12.84 -12.67 -3.17
N GLN A 533 13.77 -12.31 -2.25
CA GLN A 533 14.38 -10.98 -2.16
C GLN A 533 14.95 -10.53 -3.51
N LEU A 534 14.58 -9.35 -3.99
CA LEU A 534 14.93 -8.71 -5.26
C LEU A 534 14.45 -9.43 -6.53
N LYS A 535 14.10 -10.71 -6.46
CA LYS A 535 13.73 -11.54 -7.62
C LYS A 535 12.23 -11.79 -7.74
N GLY A 536 11.53 -11.84 -6.62
CA GLY A 536 10.14 -12.25 -6.58
C GLY A 536 9.93 -13.73 -6.93
N VAL A 537 8.68 -14.08 -7.14
CA VAL A 537 8.23 -15.35 -7.73
C VAL A 537 8.02 -15.12 -9.21
N ILE A 538 8.68 -15.90 -10.03
CA ILE A 538 8.48 -15.90 -11.49
C ILE A 538 7.28 -16.81 -11.78
N PRO A 539 6.19 -16.29 -12.39
CA PRO A 539 5.02 -17.09 -12.71
C PRO A 539 5.33 -18.25 -13.67
N ASP A 540 4.59 -19.35 -13.57
CA ASP A 540 4.63 -20.45 -14.55
C ASP A 540 4.14 -19.99 -15.92
N ILE A 541 3.18 -19.04 -15.93
CA ILE A 541 2.64 -18.39 -17.13
C ILE A 541 2.69 -16.89 -16.95
N THR A 542 3.59 -16.25 -17.68
CA THR A 542 3.72 -14.77 -17.63
C THR A 542 2.76 -14.13 -18.63
N LEU A 543 2.02 -13.12 -18.17
CA LEU A 543 1.10 -12.33 -18.95
C LEU A 543 1.69 -10.94 -19.25
N PRO A 544 1.40 -10.33 -20.41
CA PRO A 544 1.76 -8.94 -20.69
C PRO A 544 1.13 -7.97 -19.67
N ASP A 545 1.89 -6.94 -19.28
CA ASP A 545 1.43 -5.92 -18.32
C ASP A 545 1.96 -4.54 -18.71
N LEU A 546 1.25 -3.48 -18.34
CA LEU A 546 1.62 -2.10 -18.62
C LEU A 546 2.97 -1.69 -17.99
N TYR A 547 3.37 -2.35 -16.91
CA TYR A 547 4.64 -2.11 -16.21
C TYR A 547 5.79 -3.01 -16.68
N THR A 548 5.60 -3.81 -17.73
CA THR A 548 6.61 -4.77 -18.23
C THR A 548 8.00 -4.15 -18.42
N TYR A 549 8.07 -2.89 -18.81
CA TYR A 549 9.32 -2.15 -19.07
C TYR A 549 9.63 -1.08 -18.03
N ILE A 550 8.92 -1.08 -16.92
CA ILE A 550 9.14 -0.17 -15.79
C ILE A 550 9.63 -0.99 -14.61
N ASP A 551 10.76 -0.58 -14.07
CA ASP A 551 11.23 -1.20 -12.84
C ASP A 551 10.27 -0.89 -11.70
N VAL A 552 9.80 -1.94 -11.05
CA VAL A 552 8.92 -1.95 -9.88
C VAL A 552 9.39 -3.03 -8.93
N GLY A 553 9.25 -2.81 -7.65
CA GLY A 553 9.50 -3.81 -6.62
C GLY A 553 10.68 -3.47 -5.72
N GLU A 554 11.09 -4.44 -4.93
CA GLU A 554 12.14 -4.33 -3.91
C GLU A 554 13.48 -3.85 -4.46
N LYS A 555 13.81 -4.22 -5.70
CA LYS A 555 15.04 -3.82 -6.39
C LYS A 555 15.18 -2.31 -6.61
N GLU A 556 14.10 -1.54 -6.51
CA GLU A 556 14.11 -0.08 -6.67
C GLU A 556 14.62 0.65 -5.42
N TYR A 557 14.64 -0.02 -4.28
CA TYR A 557 15.18 0.57 -3.06
C TYR A 557 16.70 0.46 -3.03
N LYS A 558 17.39 1.61 -2.94
CA LYS A 558 18.87 1.68 -2.92
C LYS A 558 19.50 0.89 -1.76
N ASN A 559 18.81 0.80 -0.63
CA ASN A 559 19.24 0.14 0.59
C ASN A 559 18.59 -1.22 0.82
N ALA A 560 17.94 -1.79 -0.21
CA ALA A 560 17.35 -3.13 -0.12
C ALA A 560 18.40 -4.18 0.23
N MET A 561 18.00 -5.16 1.04
CA MET A 561 18.88 -6.28 1.38
C MET A 561 19.18 -7.14 0.15
N THR A 562 20.40 -7.67 0.09
CA THR A 562 20.88 -8.53 -1.01
C THR A 562 20.13 -9.85 -1.07
N TRP A 563 20.03 -10.43 -2.26
CA TRP A 563 19.55 -11.80 -2.43
C TRP A 563 20.52 -12.80 -1.81
N THR A 564 19.99 -13.82 -1.15
CA THR A 564 20.75 -14.92 -0.55
C THR A 564 20.04 -16.24 -0.72
N GLU A 565 20.74 -17.36 -0.53
CA GLU A 565 20.19 -18.71 -0.54
C GLU A 565 20.67 -19.51 0.67
N ILE A 566 19.93 -20.52 1.04
CA ILE A 566 20.24 -21.48 2.08
C ILE A 566 20.03 -22.92 1.54
N LYS A 567 20.35 -23.92 2.34
CA LYS A 567 20.16 -25.32 1.93
C LYS A 567 18.67 -25.63 1.69
N PRO A 568 18.32 -26.31 0.58
CA PRO A 568 16.96 -26.77 0.35
C PRO A 568 16.55 -27.80 1.41
N VAL A 569 15.25 -27.87 1.67
CA VAL A 569 14.65 -28.90 2.53
C VAL A 569 14.01 -30.00 1.70
N LYS A 570 14.00 -31.22 2.22
CA LYS A 570 13.31 -32.34 1.58
C LYS A 570 11.83 -32.25 1.89
N TYR A 571 11.01 -32.44 0.90
CA TYR A 571 9.56 -32.56 1.02
C TYR A 571 9.00 -33.52 -0.01
N SER A 572 7.81 -34.01 0.23
CA SER A 572 7.05 -34.82 -0.71
C SER A 572 5.65 -34.23 -0.86
N GLN A 573 5.04 -34.45 -1.99
CA GLN A 573 3.73 -33.94 -2.31
C GLN A 573 2.92 -34.99 -3.11
N ASN A 574 1.74 -35.32 -2.60
CA ASN A 574 0.88 -36.35 -3.16
C ASN A 574 -0.50 -35.84 -3.62
N VAL A 575 -0.77 -34.53 -3.43
CA VAL A 575 -2.06 -33.91 -3.72
C VAL A 575 -2.04 -33.24 -5.09
N ALA A 576 -2.85 -33.74 -6.04
CA ALA A 576 -3.16 -33.10 -7.32
C ALA A 576 -1.96 -32.37 -7.99
N GLN A 577 -0.88 -33.12 -8.28
CA GLN A 577 0.32 -32.58 -8.93
C GLN A 577 0.07 -32.16 -10.38
N ILE A 578 0.44 -30.92 -10.70
CA ILE A 578 0.35 -30.37 -12.05
C ILE A 578 1.63 -30.70 -12.83
N THR A 579 1.59 -31.70 -13.72
CA THR A 579 2.76 -32.18 -14.51
C THR A 579 2.87 -31.51 -15.88
N GLN A 580 1.86 -30.77 -16.32
CA GLN A 580 1.73 -30.28 -17.69
C GLN A 580 1.92 -28.77 -17.82
N LYS A 581 2.66 -28.11 -16.90
CA LYS A 581 2.90 -26.67 -16.88
C LYS A 581 3.37 -26.10 -18.23
N LYS A 582 4.30 -26.81 -18.94
CA LYS A 582 4.79 -26.34 -20.25
C LYS A 582 3.70 -26.30 -21.31
N ALA A 583 2.86 -27.34 -21.39
CA ALA A 583 1.77 -27.39 -22.38
C ALA A 583 0.72 -26.30 -22.10
N LEU A 584 0.43 -26.00 -20.83
CA LEU A 584 -0.45 -24.89 -20.43
C LEU A 584 0.15 -23.54 -20.83
N ALA A 585 1.45 -23.35 -20.58
CA ALA A 585 2.15 -22.11 -20.96
C ALA A 585 2.20 -21.89 -22.47
N GLU A 586 2.43 -22.95 -23.28
CA GLU A 586 2.43 -22.88 -24.75
C GLU A 586 1.05 -22.49 -25.29
N LYS A 587 -0.03 -23.10 -24.79
CA LYS A 587 -1.41 -22.76 -25.19
C LYS A 587 -1.78 -21.34 -24.81
N SER A 588 -1.42 -20.89 -23.61
CA SER A 588 -1.64 -19.53 -23.16
C SER A 588 -0.88 -18.52 -24.04
N LYS A 589 0.40 -18.78 -24.31
CA LYS A 589 1.22 -17.96 -25.20
C LYS A 589 0.62 -17.84 -26.60
N GLU A 590 0.09 -18.92 -27.15
CA GLU A 590 -0.59 -18.90 -28.47
C GLU A 590 -1.84 -18.00 -28.45
N ARG A 591 -2.67 -18.06 -27.39
CA ARG A 591 -3.85 -17.19 -27.25
C ARG A 591 -3.45 -15.72 -27.09
N ILE A 592 -2.55 -15.41 -26.17
CA ILE A 592 -2.06 -14.06 -25.87
C ILE A 592 -1.50 -13.41 -27.15
N SER A 593 -0.68 -14.12 -27.92
CA SER A 593 -0.05 -13.60 -29.14
C SER A 593 -1.03 -13.21 -30.24
N LYS A 594 -2.29 -13.62 -30.15
CA LYS A 594 -3.36 -13.32 -31.09
C LYS A 594 -4.46 -12.45 -30.50
N HIS A 595 -4.44 -12.21 -29.18
CA HIS A 595 -5.50 -11.50 -28.49
C HIS A 595 -5.33 -9.97 -28.61
N PRO A 596 -6.29 -9.24 -29.19
CA PRO A 596 -6.13 -7.81 -29.48
C PRO A 596 -5.80 -6.97 -28.24
N GLN A 597 -6.41 -7.29 -27.09
CA GLN A 597 -6.20 -6.52 -25.86
C GLN A 597 -4.79 -6.76 -25.28
N PHE A 598 -4.25 -7.99 -25.32
CA PHE A 598 -2.87 -8.25 -24.87
C PHE A 598 -1.84 -7.59 -25.79
N LEU A 599 -2.07 -7.60 -27.11
CA LEU A 599 -1.22 -6.88 -28.07
C LEU A 599 -1.23 -5.36 -27.79
N LEU A 600 -2.39 -4.81 -27.46
CA LEU A 600 -2.50 -3.38 -27.11
C LEU A 600 -1.82 -3.07 -25.78
N ILE A 601 -1.88 -3.98 -24.78
CA ILE A 601 -1.15 -3.84 -23.51
C ILE A 601 0.36 -3.78 -23.78
N GLU A 602 0.90 -4.67 -24.63
CA GLU A 602 2.32 -4.66 -25.00
C GLU A 602 2.72 -3.36 -25.71
N GLU A 603 1.92 -2.90 -26.69
CA GLU A 603 2.16 -1.62 -27.36
C GLU A 603 2.13 -0.45 -26.36
N SER A 604 1.15 -0.45 -25.45
CA SER A 604 1.02 0.59 -24.43
C SER A 604 2.18 0.57 -23.43
N ALA A 605 2.67 -0.61 -23.02
CA ALA A 605 3.82 -0.74 -22.14
C ALA A 605 5.10 -0.12 -22.76
N VAL A 606 5.33 -0.32 -24.07
CA VAL A 606 6.44 0.32 -24.79
C VAL A 606 6.30 1.84 -24.78
N LYS A 607 5.09 2.36 -25.07
CA LYS A 607 4.81 3.80 -25.03
C LYS A 607 5.02 4.42 -23.66
N ILE A 608 4.56 3.73 -22.59
CA ILE A 608 4.74 4.19 -21.20
C ILE A 608 6.24 4.31 -20.87
N LYS A 609 7.06 3.33 -21.31
CA LYS A 609 8.51 3.41 -21.17
C LYS A 609 9.10 4.62 -21.88
N GLU A 610 8.75 4.82 -23.15
CA GLU A 610 9.23 5.97 -23.94
C GLU A 610 8.81 7.31 -23.34
N GLU A 611 7.61 7.38 -22.76
CA GLU A 611 7.10 8.58 -22.11
C GLU A 611 7.77 8.88 -20.77
N LYS A 612 8.13 7.82 -19.99
CA LYS A 612 8.86 7.97 -18.72
C LYS A 612 10.17 8.75 -18.92
N ASP A 613 10.81 8.59 -20.07
CA ASP A 613 12.07 9.25 -20.38
C ASP A 613 11.90 10.71 -20.85
N LYS A 614 10.67 11.10 -21.27
CA LYS A 614 10.32 12.45 -21.72
C LYS A 614 9.83 13.31 -20.58
N THR A 615 10.76 13.81 -19.77
CA THR A 615 10.46 14.55 -18.56
C THR A 615 10.30 16.07 -18.76
N THR A 616 10.69 16.59 -19.91
CA THR A 616 10.56 18.01 -20.26
C THR A 616 9.22 18.28 -20.94
N VAL A 617 8.41 19.14 -20.34
CA VAL A 617 7.05 19.46 -20.79
C VAL A 617 6.97 20.90 -21.31
N PRO A 618 6.35 21.17 -22.49
CA PRO A 618 6.17 22.52 -22.99
C PRO A 618 5.12 23.29 -22.18
N LEU A 619 5.38 24.58 -21.96
CA LEU A 619 4.46 25.52 -21.30
C LEU A 619 3.73 26.43 -22.30
N ASN A 620 3.97 26.25 -23.60
CA ASN A 620 3.19 26.86 -24.67
C ASN A 620 1.87 26.13 -24.84
N SER A 621 0.74 26.86 -24.88
CA SER A 621 -0.60 26.25 -24.88
C SER A 621 -0.86 25.37 -26.11
N VAL A 622 -0.36 25.76 -27.28
CA VAL A 622 -0.54 24.98 -28.51
C VAL A 622 0.23 23.67 -28.45
N SER A 623 1.52 23.75 -28.09
CA SER A 623 2.39 22.56 -27.98
C SER A 623 1.92 21.62 -26.90
N TYR A 624 1.48 22.14 -25.74
CA TYR A 624 0.96 21.34 -24.65
C TYR A 624 -0.36 20.63 -25.01
N THR A 625 -1.29 21.36 -25.63
CA THR A 625 -2.57 20.80 -26.08
C THR A 625 -2.33 19.67 -27.07
N SER A 626 -1.46 19.88 -28.09
CA SER A 626 -1.12 18.83 -29.05
C SER A 626 -0.51 17.59 -28.39
N MET A 627 0.42 17.77 -27.45
CA MET A 627 1.00 16.68 -26.67
C MET A 627 -0.08 15.92 -25.89
N LYS A 628 -1.02 16.65 -25.26
CA LYS A 628 -2.09 16.07 -24.46
C LYS A 628 -3.12 15.33 -25.32
N GLU A 629 -3.51 15.90 -26.46
CA GLU A 629 -4.42 15.27 -27.42
C GLU A 629 -3.85 13.96 -27.96
N GLN A 630 -2.55 13.91 -28.25
CA GLN A 630 -1.89 12.68 -28.64
C GLN A 630 -1.99 11.62 -27.54
N LYS A 631 -1.70 11.98 -26.28
CA LYS A 631 -1.84 11.08 -25.14
C LYS A 631 -3.28 10.63 -24.91
N GLU A 632 -4.24 11.56 -25.02
CA GLU A 632 -5.67 11.22 -24.90
C GLU A 632 -6.14 10.30 -26.03
N SER A 633 -5.63 10.49 -27.26
CA SER A 633 -5.92 9.60 -28.39
C SER A 633 -5.42 8.19 -28.15
N ASP A 634 -4.19 8.05 -27.64
CA ASP A 634 -3.61 6.74 -27.30
C ASP A 634 -4.36 6.06 -26.13
N ASN A 635 -4.69 6.82 -25.07
CA ASN A 635 -5.50 6.33 -23.97
C ASN A 635 -6.92 5.93 -24.41
N LYS A 636 -7.56 6.69 -25.31
CA LYS A 636 -8.88 6.32 -25.84
C LYS A 636 -8.87 5.00 -26.60
N LYS A 637 -7.83 4.74 -27.40
CA LYS A 637 -7.68 3.44 -28.07
C LYS A 637 -7.59 2.31 -27.05
N PHE A 638 -6.78 2.51 -26.00
CA PHE A 638 -6.66 1.56 -24.91
C PHE A 638 -8.00 1.36 -24.18
N ASP A 639 -8.66 2.44 -23.79
CA ASP A 639 -9.95 2.40 -23.09
C ASP A 639 -11.05 1.71 -23.89
N ILE A 640 -11.10 1.90 -25.21
CA ILE A 640 -12.11 1.27 -26.07
C ILE A 640 -11.94 -0.24 -26.04
N VAL A 641 -10.71 -0.71 -26.23
CA VAL A 641 -10.39 -2.14 -26.31
C VAL A 641 -10.53 -2.84 -24.95
N MET A 642 -10.26 -2.10 -23.85
CA MET A 642 -10.35 -2.64 -22.48
C MET A 642 -11.76 -2.54 -21.86
N LYS A 643 -12.75 -2.02 -22.59
CA LYS A 643 -14.13 -1.87 -22.09
C LYS A 643 -15.02 -3.08 -22.30
N ASP A 644 -14.62 -3.99 -23.17
CA ASP A 644 -15.44 -5.14 -23.53
C ASP A 644 -15.55 -6.12 -22.34
N ASP A 645 -16.75 -6.58 -22.09
CA ASP A 645 -16.99 -7.64 -21.12
C ASP A 645 -16.47 -8.97 -21.67
N ILE A 646 -15.94 -9.82 -20.78
CA ILE A 646 -15.55 -11.21 -21.13
C ILE A 646 -16.75 -11.93 -21.73
N ALA A 647 -16.57 -12.46 -22.94
CA ALA A 647 -17.66 -13.06 -23.71
C ALA A 647 -18.33 -14.21 -22.96
N ASN A 648 -19.64 -14.11 -22.80
CA ASN A 648 -20.48 -15.11 -22.13
C ASN A 648 -20.11 -15.45 -20.68
N LEU A 649 -19.31 -14.62 -20.00
CA LEU A 649 -19.00 -14.82 -18.58
C LEU A 649 -20.25 -14.52 -17.74
N VAL A 650 -20.68 -15.50 -16.98
CA VAL A 650 -21.72 -15.36 -15.96
C VAL A 650 -21.04 -15.40 -14.60
N ILE A 651 -21.23 -14.34 -13.83
CA ILE A 651 -20.72 -14.22 -12.46
C ILE A 651 -21.91 -14.26 -11.52
N SER A 652 -21.89 -15.14 -10.55
CA SER A 652 -22.93 -15.22 -9.50
C SER A 652 -22.32 -15.12 -8.11
N ASN A 653 -22.96 -14.36 -7.25
CA ASN A 653 -22.70 -14.39 -5.81
C ASN A 653 -23.09 -15.76 -5.26
N LEU A 654 -22.41 -16.20 -4.21
CA LEU A 654 -22.78 -17.41 -3.49
C LEU A 654 -24.06 -17.18 -2.69
N ASN A 655 -24.89 -18.22 -2.56
CA ASN A 655 -26.17 -18.12 -1.88
C ASN A 655 -26.06 -17.62 -0.44
N THR A 656 -25.00 -18.01 0.25
CA THR A 656 -24.71 -17.62 1.64
C THR A 656 -24.40 -16.13 1.80
N ASP A 657 -24.01 -15.42 0.74
CA ASP A 657 -23.63 -14.01 0.79
C ASP A 657 -24.77 -13.05 0.43
N LEU A 658 -25.86 -13.58 -0.16
CA LEU A 658 -26.96 -12.76 -0.67
C LEU A 658 -27.65 -11.93 0.42
N GLU A 659 -27.80 -12.47 1.63
CA GLU A 659 -28.39 -11.72 2.75
C GLU A 659 -27.55 -10.49 3.10
N LYS A 660 -26.23 -10.65 3.24
CA LYS A 660 -25.30 -9.57 3.55
C LYS A 660 -25.21 -8.53 2.43
N ILE A 661 -25.17 -8.97 1.18
CA ILE A 661 -25.14 -8.10 0.00
C ILE A 661 -26.41 -7.26 -0.06
N ASN A 662 -27.57 -7.85 0.23
CA ASN A 662 -28.86 -7.19 0.17
C ASN A 662 -29.25 -6.39 1.43
N MET A 663 -28.36 -6.32 2.44
CA MET A 663 -28.63 -5.63 3.71
C MET A 663 -28.95 -4.14 3.50
N ASP A 664 -28.27 -3.50 2.54
CA ASP A 664 -28.54 -2.12 2.15
C ASP A 664 -28.05 -1.80 0.72
N GLU A 665 -28.45 -0.63 0.19
CA GLU A 665 -28.13 -0.21 -1.17
C GLU A 665 -26.63 0.06 -1.40
N LYS A 666 -25.88 0.41 -0.35
CA LYS A 666 -24.43 0.63 -0.46
C LYS A 666 -23.68 -0.69 -0.66
N ASN A 667 -24.05 -1.73 0.10
CA ASN A 667 -23.46 -3.06 -0.09
C ASN A 667 -23.78 -3.63 -1.48
N LYS A 668 -25.02 -3.42 -1.97
CA LYS A 668 -25.38 -3.79 -3.34
C LYS A 668 -24.51 -3.08 -4.37
N ALA A 669 -24.37 -1.75 -4.25
CA ALA A 669 -23.58 -0.95 -5.18
C ALA A 669 -22.11 -1.37 -5.20
N LEU A 670 -21.50 -1.63 -4.03
CA LEU A 670 -20.12 -2.14 -3.93
C LEU A 670 -19.96 -3.53 -4.55
N ASN A 671 -20.95 -4.40 -4.35
CA ASN A 671 -20.94 -5.72 -4.97
C ASN A 671 -21.11 -5.64 -6.50
N GLU A 672 -22.01 -4.78 -7.00
CA GLU A 672 -22.18 -4.57 -8.44
C GLU A 672 -20.91 -4.01 -9.11
N GLU A 673 -20.21 -3.08 -8.44
CA GLU A 673 -18.93 -2.57 -8.93
C GLU A 673 -17.88 -3.69 -8.99
N PHE A 674 -17.75 -4.50 -7.94
CA PHE A 674 -16.85 -5.66 -7.92
C PHE A 674 -17.14 -6.64 -9.06
N LEU A 675 -18.41 -7.03 -9.26
CA LEU A 675 -18.80 -7.92 -10.35
C LEU A 675 -18.56 -7.31 -11.74
N LYS A 676 -18.72 -6.00 -11.88
CA LYS A 676 -18.47 -5.27 -13.12
C LYS A 676 -16.99 -5.26 -13.46
N ASP A 677 -16.12 -5.06 -12.47
CA ASP A 677 -14.67 -5.08 -12.68
C ASP A 677 -14.19 -6.47 -13.11
N LEU A 678 -14.71 -7.52 -12.48
CA LEU A 678 -14.40 -8.90 -12.89
C LEU A 678 -14.83 -9.23 -14.32
N ARG A 679 -15.98 -8.68 -14.79
CA ARG A 679 -16.44 -8.92 -16.18
C ARG A 679 -15.51 -8.36 -17.23
N LYS A 680 -14.68 -7.37 -16.88
CA LYS A 680 -13.78 -6.65 -17.78
C LYS A 680 -12.31 -7.02 -17.60
N ASP A 681 -12.03 -7.96 -16.73
CA ASP A 681 -10.69 -8.35 -16.37
C ASP A 681 -10.12 -9.35 -17.39
N ILE A 682 -9.40 -8.84 -18.38
CA ILE A 682 -8.75 -9.66 -19.42
C ILE A 682 -7.79 -10.70 -18.84
N TYR A 683 -7.12 -10.41 -17.73
CA TYR A 683 -6.23 -11.36 -17.08
C TYR A 683 -7.03 -12.53 -16.51
N LEU A 684 -8.21 -12.27 -15.94
CA LEU A 684 -9.15 -13.28 -15.48
C LEU A 684 -9.66 -14.11 -16.66
N GLU A 685 -9.94 -13.49 -17.81
CA GLU A 685 -10.33 -14.24 -19.01
C GLU A 685 -9.30 -15.29 -19.41
N GLU A 686 -8.02 -14.89 -19.51
CA GLU A 686 -6.96 -15.84 -19.86
C GLU A 686 -6.80 -16.94 -18.79
N VAL A 687 -6.93 -16.59 -17.50
CA VAL A 687 -6.87 -17.56 -16.40
C VAL A 687 -8.02 -18.55 -16.47
N LEU A 688 -9.22 -18.15 -16.89
CA LEU A 688 -10.34 -19.06 -17.14
C LEU A 688 -10.03 -20.03 -18.27
N TYR A 689 -9.37 -19.61 -19.36
CA TYR A 689 -8.92 -20.50 -20.43
C TYR A 689 -7.80 -21.45 -19.95
N ILE A 690 -6.87 -20.97 -19.12
CA ILE A 690 -5.85 -21.83 -18.50
C ILE A 690 -6.52 -22.90 -17.61
N MET A 691 -7.49 -22.51 -16.79
CA MET A 691 -8.27 -23.43 -15.95
C MET A 691 -9.01 -24.46 -16.78
N LYS A 692 -9.65 -24.05 -17.88
CA LYS A 692 -10.30 -24.96 -18.83
C LYS A 692 -9.31 -25.98 -19.41
N ASP A 693 -8.13 -25.51 -19.84
CA ASP A 693 -7.10 -26.40 -20.39
C ASP A 693 -6.60 -27.39 -19.33
N MET A 694 -6.42 -26.94 -18.09
CA MET A 694 -5.99 -27.76 -16.97
C MET A 694 -6.98 -28.88 -16.68
N ILE A 695 -8.27 -28.55 -16.52
CA ILE A 695 -9.36 -29.56 -16.31
C ILE A 695 -9.47 -30.53 -17.50
N GLY A 696 -9.30 -30.02 -18.72
CA GLY A 696 -9.36 -30.85 -19.95
C GLY A 696 -8.21 -31.84 -20.05
N LEU A 697 -7.01 -31.44 -19.65
CA LEU A 697 -5.82 -32.29 -19.67
C LEU A 697 -5.88 -33.39 -18.58
N GLU A 698 -6.36 -33.07 -17.38
CA GLU A 698 -6.57 -34.09 -16.33
C GLU A 698 -7.55 -35.19 -16.74
N LYS A 699 -8.67 -34.81 -17.32
CA LYS A 699 -9.67 -35.80 -17.83
C LYS A 699 -9.09 -36.71 -18.92
N SER A 700 -8.25 -36.16 -19.80
CA SER A 700 -7.62 -36.95 -20.86
C SER A 700 -6.61 -37.96 -20.32
N PHE A 701 -5.82 -37.60 -19.30
CA PHE A 701 -4.86 -38.48 -18.64
C PHE A 701 -5.54 -39.62 -17.88
N THR A 702 -6.58 -39.31 -17.12
CA THR A 702 -7.35 -40.31 -16.38
C THR A 702 -8.00 -41.32 -17.32
N THR A 703 -8.53 -40.86 -18.46
CA THR A 703 -9.11 -41.72 -19.50
C THR A 703 -8.05 -42.63 -20.17
N GLN A 704 -6.85 -42.11 -20.41
CA GLN A 704 -5.75 -42.84 -21.02
C GLN A 704 -5.18 -43.90 -20.06
N GLN A 705 -5.03 -43.59 -18.78
CA GLN A 705 -4.62 -44.52 -17.74
C GLN A 705 -5.64 -45.67 -17.55
N LYS A 706 -6.96 -45.36 -17.56
CA LYS A 706 -8.01 -46.39 -17.53
C LYS A 706 -7.93 -47.32 -18.73
N LYS A 707 -7.77 -46.79 -19.94
CA LYS A 707 -7.61 -47.63 -21.16
C LYS A 707 -6.35 -48.50 -21.12
N ILE A 708 -5.25 -48.03 -20.55
CA ILE A 708 -4.02 -48.79 -20.36
C ILE A 708 -4.20 -49.86 -19.28
N ALA A 709 -4.93 -49.60 -18.23
CA ALA A 709 -5.25 -50.55 -17.17
C ALA A 709 -6.24 -51.63 -17.65
N GLU A 710 -7.20 -51.28 -18.50
CA GLU A 710 -8.14 -52.22 -19.12
C GLU A 710 -7.51 -53.07 -20.25
N ALA A 711 -6.38 -52.62 -20.79
CA ALA A 711 -5.64 -53.34 -21.83
C ALA A 711 -4.52 -54.27 -21.28
N LYS A 712 -4.25 -54.22 -19.99
CA LYS A 712 -3.39 -55.15 -19.23
C LYS A 712 -4.22 -56.19 -18.49
#